data_40844f20451f8150fa5ff9e51c4bd6fe
#
_entry.id   40844f20451f8150fa5ff9e51c4bd6fe
#
_cell.length_a   1.000
_cell.length_b   1.000
_cell.length_c   1.000
_cell.angle_alpha   90.00
_cell.angle_beta   90.00
_cell.angle_gamma   90.00
#
_symmetry.space_group_name_H-M   'P 1'
#
loop_
_entity.id
_entity.type
_entity.pdbx_description
1 polymer ?
#
loop_
_entity_poly.entity_id
_entity_poly.type
_entity_poly.pdbx_seq_one_letter_code
_entity_poly.pdbx_strand_id
1 'polypeptide(L)'
;MRYSYSFAFLLFSYCLTNLLFAQSNDRIQGRIIQQDGRPIPEATIKIADQTVLSHSDGSFKSTKAIKGRQIIRISAIGYVPHMDTLDMDNAKKVFLEIILYPKENTIDQVEVRGKTQIQKLKEEPIRSIIIDAKAVAEQPNSLAEVMNRAPGIRIRQSGGVGNQVDVSINGFQGNAVQYFRDGIPLEYLGGGYGINNVPINQLEHVEIYKGVVPVNLGGDALGGAVNLVTNQNHKKTFQASYEVGSFNTHLINLSGQQQFRNNWFAGIDAFVNYSDNDYKVDIETVDENANLKPARVKLFHNAYKHYFTEAYAGIKNKKWADELRLSIALYQIDRQSQHPALMTNPYGAIKLNNKGIVPSIRYKKSFWDDRIDLDQFVSYSSTNRHRTDTVKGTFDWYGKFTPGTSVGESPNPSLASIDYKNIINRTALSFHIAPQHQIHANFILNRNTRQGSDPLGFRFTGTDIDILSKEATYQKSILGLSWESNWFNKKLTNQLFIKHFSFTSKGINAFLNNDTDINKYKSVSDQSWGFGNAVKYQINNKSFIRASVELTNRLPLQEELFGDNDTRAPNFDLKPERSFNANLGYRYATNNFAAEVGTFYRRTKGMILLTPIQSPFSQYKNLDSIQGYGFDIDLSYKVFKNFEVTGNATWQDIRMVDIGVPLYKWIEGTRLTNTPYFFSNIGLKANFQNVFTKNDAIKPYIHYNFIREFYLVHIPKDKEADGFLGLTGSSQVDTKDLVPDQSLMNVGFNYVFPSSRWSLSAEVKNLMDSKLYDYYKIQRPGRSWHFKINYYIKSIKS
;
A
#
# COMPACT_ATOMS: atom_id res chain seq x y z
N MET A 1 -76.62 -42.84 41.54
CA MET A 1 -76.79 -41.39 41.74
C MET A 1 -76.38 -40.92 43.14
N ARG A 2 -75.24 -41.28 43.64
CA ARG A 2 -74.76 -40.82 44.97
C ARG A 2 -73.31 -40.30 45.02
N TYR A 3 -72.65 -40.21 43.87
CA TYR A 3 -71.29 -39.62 43.79
C TYR A 3 -71.21 -38.27 43.08
N SER A 4 -72.33 -37.75 42.60
CA SER A 4 -72.32 -36.48 41.79
C SER A 4 -72.38 -35.19 42.64
N TYR A 5 -72.74 -35.27 43.88
CA TYR A 5 -72.93 -34.06 44.74
C TYR A 5 -71.66 -33.75 45.58
N SER A 6 -70.85 -34.77 45.90
CA SER A 6 -69.58 -34.54 46.64
C SER A 6 -68.51 -33.83 45.82
N PHE A 7 -68.56 -34.05 44.52
CA PHE A 7 -67.59 -33.40 43.62
C PHE A 7 -67.89 -31.91 43.36
N ALA A 8 -69.19 -31.60 43.30
CA ALA A 8 -69.66 -30.19 43.13
C ALA A 8 -69.34 -29.34 44.37
N PHE A 9 -69.43 -29.94 45.60
CA PHE A 9 -69.15 -29.22 46.84
C PHE A 9 -67.66 -29.04 47.08
N LEU A 10 -66.82 -29.89 46.64
CA LEU A 10 -65.35 -29.74 46.66
C LEU A 10 -64.86 -28.68 45.65
N LEU A 11 -65.48 -28.61 44.46
CA LEU A 11 -65.19 -27.59 43.46
C LEU A 11 -65.65 -26.21 43.90
N PHE A 12 -66.80 -26.08 44.61
CA PHE A 12 -67.36 -24.85 45.15
C PHE A 12 -66.53 -24.36 46.36
N SER A 13 -66.01 -25.28 47.21
CA SER A 13 -65.08 -24.92 48.29
C SER A 13 -63.72 -24.51 47.83
N TYR A 14 -63.23 -25.07 46.68
CA TYR A 14 -61.95 -24.70 46.09
C TYR A 14 -62.03 -23.30 45.39
N CYS A 15 -63.23 -22.92 44.88
CA CYS A 15 -63.45 -21.61 44.29
C CYS A 15 -63.63 -20.53 45.39
N LEU A 16 -64.13 -20.88 46.56
CA LEU A 16 -64.35 -19.93 47.65
C LEU A 16 -63.04 -19.60 48.46
N THR A 17 -62.04 -20.52 48.45
CA THR A 17 -60.78 -20.30 49.14
C THR A 17 -59.83 -19.42 48.32
N ASN A 18 -60.07 -19.28 47.01
CA ASN A 18 -59.26 -18.32 46.16
C ASN A 18 -59.76 -16.88 46.15
N LEU A 19 -60.83 -16.55 46.85
CA LEU A 19 -61.41 -15.22 46.85
C LEU A 19 -60.95 -14.32 48.06
N LEU A 20 -60.04 -14.87 48.94
CA LEU A 20 -59.68 -14.13 50.17
C LEU A 20 -58.21 -13.72 50.27
N PHE A 21 -57.44 -13.76 49.17
CA PHE A 21 -56.16 -13.03 49.10
C PHE A 21 -56.35 -11.81 48.16
N ALA A 22 -57.07 -10.82 48.61
CA ALA A 22 -56.90 -9.44 48.15
C ALA A 22 -55.59 -8.91 48.73
N GLN A 23 -54.47 -9.28 48.08
CA GLN A 23 -53.19 -8.63 48.35
C GLN A 23 -53.31 -7.15 48.05
N SER A 24 -52.96 -6.31 48.99
CA SER A 24 -52.81 -4.86 48.81
C SER A 24 -52.03 -4.55 47.53
N ASN A 25 -52.66 -3.94 46.57
CA ASN A 25 -52.11 -3.59 45.30
C ASN A 25 -51.32 -2.27 45.38
N ASP A 26 -50.23 -2.22 46.12
CA ASP A 26 -49.28 -1.09 46.14
C ASP A 26 -48.43 -1.12 44.87
N ARG A 27 -49.08 -0.93 43.72
CA ARG A 27 -48.40 -0.97 42.39
C ARG A 27 -48.31 0.43 41.81
N ILE A 28 -47.12 0.72 41.24
CA ILE A 28 -46.88 1.95 40.49
C ILE A 28 -47.34 1.71 39.07
N GLN A 29 -48.10 2.66 38.54
CA GLN A 29 -48.53 2.71 37.14
C GLN A 29 -48.19 4.11 36.62
N GLY A 30 -47.97 4.24 35.33
CA GLY A 30 -47.72 5.55 34.78
C GLY A 30 -47.66 5.53 33.25
N ARG A 31 -47.40 6.68 32.71
CA ARG A 31 -47.22 6.90 31.26
C ARG A 31 -46.00 7.75 31.01
N ILE A 32 -45.25 7.34 29.98
CA ILE A 32 -44.05 8.07 29.54
C ILE A 32 -44.35 8.74 28.21
N ILE A 33 -44.20 10.05 28.18
CA ILE A 33 -44.55 10.86 27.01
C ILE A 33 -43.43 11.84 26.64
N GLN A 34 -43.47 12.35 25.44
CA GLN A 34 -42.65 13.47 24.98
C GLN A 34 -43.28 14.82 25.42
N GLN A 35 -42.53 15.88 25.28
CA GLN A 35 -43.03 17.25 25.58
C GLN A 35 -44.25 17.64 24.75
N ASP A 36 -44.46 17.05 23.57
CA ASP A 36 -45.63 17.27 22.72
C ASP A 36 -46.79 16.28 22.98
N GLY A 37 -46.70 15.49 24.06
CA GLY A 37 -47.75 14.55 24.49
C GLY A 37 -47.73 13.20 23.78
N ARG A 38 -46.84 12.93 22.82
CA ARG A 38 -46.74 11.65 22.17
C ARG A 38 -46.14 10.58 23.10
N PRO A 39 -46.68 9.35 23.10
CA PRO A 39 -46.17 8.27 23.94
C PRO A 39 -44.76 7.85 23.52
N ILE A 40 -43.95 7.42 24.50
CA ILE A 40 -42.62 6.83 24.26
C ILE A 40 -42.72 5.33 24.55
N PRO A 41 -42.74 4.48 23.53
CA PRO A 41 -42.71 3.01 23.69
C PRO A 41 -41.29 2.53 24.06
N GLU A 42 -41.22 1.34 24.64
CA GLU A 42 -39.96 0.64 24.99
C GLU A 42 -38.98 1.44 25.87
N ALA A 43 -39.49 2.42 26.61
CA ALA A 43 -38.71 3.09 27.63
C ALA A 43 -38.46 2.11 28.77
N THR A 44 -37.24 2.05 29.26
CA THR A 44 -36.81 1.19 30.38
C THR A 44 -37.06 1.91 31.68
N ILE A 45 -37.92 1.37 32.53
CA ILE A 45 -38.28 1.89 33.87
C ILE A 45 -37.68 0.93 34.90
N LYS A 46 -36.73 1.41 35.71
CA LYS A 46 -36.11 0.68 36.80
C LYS A 46 -36.53 1.24 38.13
N ILE A 47 -37.17 0.41 38.95
CA ILE A 47 -37.67 0.79 40.29
C ILE A 47 -37.32 -0.34 41.26
N ALA A 48 -36.55 -0.06 42.29
CA ALA A 48 -36.05 -1.06 43.25
C ALA A 48 -35.30 -2.19 42.47
N ASP A 49 -35.73 -3.42 42.64
CA ASP A 49 -35.22 -4.62 41.98
C ASP A 49 -35.95 -4.99 40.66
N GLN A 50 -36.89 -4.14 40.22
CA GLN A 50 -37.71 -4.41 39.04
C GLN A 50 -37.26 -3.56 37.84
N THR A 51 -37.30 -4.15 36.64
CA THR A 51 -37.17 -3.44 35.37
C THR A 51 -38.39 -3.74 34.50
N VAL A 52 -39.07 -2.70 34.03
CA VAL A 52 -40.27 -2.78 33.20
C VAL A 52 -40.08 -1.97 31.95
N LEU A 53 -40.69 -2.34 30.83
CA LEU A 53 -40.71 -1.55 29.58
C LEU A 53 -42.07 -0.87 29.44
N SER A 54 -42.10 0.34 28.90
CA SER A 54 -43.36 0.97 28.52
C SER A 54 -43.97 0.31 27.27
N HIS A 55 -45.25 0.20 27.21
CA HIS A 55 -46.04 -0.28 26.07
C HIS A 55 -46.10 0.72 24.92
N SER A 56 -46.75 0.35 23.81
CA SER A 56 -46.86 1.17 22.62
C SER A 56 -47.57 2.51 22.83
N ASP A 57 -48.42 2.55 23.85
CA ASP A 57 -49.14 3.78 24.27
C ASP A 57 -48.39 4.59 25.35
N GLY A 58 -47.13 4.21 25.66
CA GLY A 58 -46.28 4.79 26.71
C GLY A 58 -46.62 4.35 28.13
N SER A 59 -47.65 3.51 28.34
CA SER A 59 -48.05 3.08 29.69
C SER A 59 -47.09 2.05 30.26
N PHE A 60 -46.91 2.04 31.55
CA PHE A 60 -46.16 0.99 32.30
C PHE A 60 -46.82 0.68 33.62
N LYS A 61 -46.49 -0.52 34.16
CA LYS A 61 -46.99 -1.00 35.46
C LYS A 61 -45.94 -1.87 36.13
N SER A 62 -45.63 -1.58 37.42
CA SER A 62 -44.74 -2.43 38.20
C SER A 62 -45.32 -3.84 38.34
N THR A 63 -44.49 -4.87 38.32
CA THR A 63 -44.90 -6.26 38.40
C THR A 63 -45.13 -6.70 39.83
N LYS A 64 -44.44 -6.10 40.80
CA LYS A 64 -44.54 -6.39 42.24
C LYS A 64 -44.89 -5.13 43.00
N ALA A 65 -45.48 -5.29 44.19
CA ALA A 65 -45.72 -4.22 45.12
C ALA A 65 -44.39 -3.58 45.58
N ILE A 66 -44.41 -2.26 45.68
CA ILE A 66 -43.22 -1.47 46.07
C ILE A 66 -43.57 -0.73 47.36
N LYS A 67 -42.60 -0.78 48.34
CA LYS A 67 -42.76 -0.16 49.65
C LYS A 67 -41.58 0.74 49.96
N GLY A 68 -41.79 1.72 50.84
CA GLY A 68 -40.75 2.63 51.28
C GLY A 68 -40.38 3.66 50.23
N ARG A 69 -39.35 4.40 50.51
CA ARG A 69 -38.82 5.43 49.62
C ARG A 69 -37.92 4.78 48.56
N GLN A 70 -38.29 4.91 47.27
CA GLN A 70 -37.61 4.25 46.17
C GLN A 70 -37.23 5.25 45.07
N ILE A 71 -36.10 5.04 44.41
CA ILE A 71 -35.68 5.80 43.25
C ILE A 71 -36.20 5.12 41.98
N ILE A 72 -36.99 5.86 41.19
CA ILE A 72 -37.37 5.48 39.85
C ILE A 72 -36.39 6.06 38.86
N ARG A 73 -35.85 5.24 37.96
CA ARG A 73 -34.99 5.65 36.86
C ARG A 73 -35.62 5.24 35.54
N ILE A 74 -35.76 6.20 34.63
CA ILE A 74 -36.40 5.99 33.33
C ILE A 74 -35.42 6.42 32.25
N SER A 75 -35.24 5.57 31.25
CA SER A 75 -34.38 5.83 30.12
C SER A 75 -35.00 5.31 28.82
N ALA A 76 -34.87 6.09 27.75
CA ALA A 76 -35.26 5.70 26.40
C ALA A 76 -34.19 6.18 25.40
N ILE A 77 -34.04 5.45 24.30
CA ILE A 77 -33.06 5.79 23.26
C ILE A 77 -33.42 7.14 22.63
N GLY A 78 -32.50 8.09 22.66
CA GLY A 78 -32.70 9.43 22.12
C GLY A 78 -33.25 10.45 23.11
N TYR A 79 -33.43 10.10 24.38
CA TYR A 79 -33.94 10.98 25.43
C TYR A 79 -32.98 11.10 26.60
N VAL A 80 -33.10 12.19 27.34
CA VAL A 80 -32.40 12.41 28.61
C VAL A 80 -33.00 11.50 29.67
N PRO A 81 -32.18 10.68 30.36
CA PRO A 81 -32.69 9.86 31.46
C PRO A 81 -33.32 10.70 32.56
N HIS A 82 -34.48 10.29 33.04
CA HIS A 82 -35.18 10.92 34.14
C HIS A 82 -35.01 10.08 35.42
N MET A 83 -34.76 10.73 36.55
CA MET A 83 -34.71 10.11 37.86
C MET A 83 -35.58 10.90 38.81
N ASP A 84 -36.38 10.17 39.60
CA ASP A 84 -37.19 10.77 40.65
C ASP A 84 -37.21 9.83 41.88
N THR A 85 -37.63 10.38 43.02
CA THR A 85 -37.73 9.63 44.27
C THR A 85 -39.18 9.55 44.67
N LEU A 86 -39.71 8.34 44.76
CA LEU A 86 -41.11 8.03 45.17
C LEU A 86 -41.16 7.59 46.60
N ASP A 87 -42.07 8.16 47.39
CA ASP A 87 -42.37 7.71 48.76
C ASP A 87 -43.68 6.94 48.72
N MET A 88 -43.59 5.65 49.00
CA MET A 88 -44.70 4.66 48.90
C MET A 88 -45.33 4.35 50.26
N ASP A 89 -44.88 4.94 51.36
CA ASP A 89 -45.32 4.56 52.69
C ASP A 89 -46.78 4.99 52.95
N ASN A 90 -47.29 6.01 52.25
CA ASN A 90 -48.64 6.55 52.40
C ASN A 90 -49.53 6.41 51.15
N ALA A 91 -49.09 5.71 50.06
CA ALA A 91 -49.81 5.67 48.80
C ALA A 91 -50.19 4.23 48.39
N LYS A 92 -51.49 3.90 48.32
CA LYS A 92 -52.00 2.61 47.85
C LYS A 92 -51.95 2.40 46.34
N LYS A 93 -51.90 3.48 45.54
CA LYS A 93 -51.73 3.47 44.08
C LYS A 93 -51.13 4.81 43.67
N VAL A 94 -50.02 4.77 42.90
CA VAL A 94 -49.38 5.95 42.34
C VAL A 94 -49.47 5.87 40.82
N PHE A 95 -50.02 6.90 40.19
CA PHE A 95 -50.00 7.09 38.75
C PHE A 95 -48.98 8.21 38.43
N LEU A 96 -47.99 7.90 37.58
CA LEU A 96 -46.94 8.81 37.24
C LEU A 96 -47.03 9.17 35.73
N GLU A 97 -47.12 10.44 35.43
CA GLU A 97 -46.91 10.92 34.07
C GLU A 97 -45.55 11.57 33.98
N ILE A 98 -44.67 11.00 33.15
CA ILE A 98 -43.27 11.39 33.08
C ILE A 98 -42.95 11.86 31.68
N ILE A 99 -42.48 13.08 31.58
CA ILE A 99 -42.05 13.72 30.33
C ILE A 99 -40.56 13.49 30.17
N LEU A 100 -40.18 12.82 29.09
CA LEU A 100 -38.76 12.73 28.70
C LEU A 100 -38.45 13.76 27.62
N TYR A 101 -37.38 14.48 27.80
CA TYR A 101 -36.88 15.48 26.86
C TYR A 101 -35.92 14.82 25.85
N PRO A 102 -36.02 15.16 24.56
CA PRO A 102 -35.05 14.70 23.56
C PRO A 102 -33.65 15.10 24.00
N LYS A 103 -32.72 14.17 23.88
CA LYS A 103 -31.31 14.45 24.11
C LYS A 103 -30.79 15.27 22.93
N GLU A 104 -30.60 16.58 23.13
CA GLU A 104 -29.83 17.35 22.16
C GLU A 104 -28.46 16.74 22.02
N ASN A 105 -28.14 16.28 20.79
CA ASN A 105 -26.81 15.81 20.46
C ASN A 105 -25.83 17.00 20.41
N THR A 106 -25.46 17.56 21.52
CA THR A 106 -24.18 18.24 21.63
C THR A 106 -23.12 17.15 21.59
N ILE A 107 -22.39 17.13 20.49
CA ILE A 107 -21.27 16.22 20.24
C ILE A 107 -20.11 16.64 21.17
N ASP A 108 -20.21 16.29 22.44
CA ASP A 108 -19.15 16.30 23.43
C ASP A 108 -19.17 14.98 24.21
N GLN A 109 -19.32 13.89 23.45
CA GLN A 109 -19.08 12.58 24.03
C GLN A 109 -17.62 12.26 23.72
N VAL A 110 -16.77 12.28 24.74
CA VAL A 110 -15.49 11.55 24.74
C VAL A 110 -15.86 10.06 24.72
N GLU A 111 -16.27 9.61 23.53
CA GLU A 111 -16.33 8.18 23.27
C GLU A 111 -14.89 7.70 23.30
N VAL A 112 -14.52 6.88 24.26
CA VAL A 112 -13.28 6.09 24.22
C VAL A 112 -13.47 5.07 23.10
N ARG A 113 -13.38 5.53 21.85
CA ARG A 113 -13.31 4.65 20.70
C ARG A 113 -11.99 3.94 20.81
N GLY A 114 -12.02 2.64 20.90
CA GLY A 114 -10.80 1.84 20.78
C GLY A 114 -10.01 2.26 19.54
N LYS A 115 -8.68 2.28 19.62
CA LYS A 115 -7.80 2.68 18.51
C LYS A 115 -8.21 1.95 17.22
N THR A 116 -8.32 2.68 16.11
CA THR A 116 -8.58 2.08 14.79
C THR A 116 -7.45 1.13 14.40
N GLN A 117 -7.71 0.21 13.49
CA GLN A 117 -6.68 -0.70 12.97
C GLN A 117 -5.47 0.06 12.42
N ILE A 118 -5.71 1.14 11.67
CA ILE A 118 -4.65 2.03 11.13
C ILE A 118 -3.83 2.65 12.28
N GLN A 119 -4.48 3.09 13.37
CA GLN A 119 -3.75 3.62 14.52
C GLN A 119 -2.88 2.56 15.21
N LYS A 120 -3.38 1.33 15.35
CA LYS A 120 -2.60 0.21 15.90
C LYS A 120 -1.37 -0.09 15.06
N LEU A 121 -1.53 -0.17 13.73
CA LEU A 121 -0.42 -0.41 12.81
C LEU A 121 0.65 0.70 12.87
N LYS A 122 0.24 1.97 13.01
CA LYS A 122 1.19 3.10 13.19
C LYS A 122 1.97 3.02 14.50
N GLU A 123 1.51 2.27 15.48
CA GLU A 123 2.13 2.13 16.80
C GLU A 123 2.95 0.83 16.96
N GLU A 124 3.17 0.08 15.89
CA GLU A 124 4.02 -1.12 15.91
C GLU A 124 5.49 -0.79 16.24
N PRO A 125 6.26 -1.74 16.85
CA PRO A 125 7.68 -1.52 17.15
C PRO A 125 8.52 -1.20 15.93
N ILE A 126 8.28 -1.89 14.81
CA ILE A 126 8.92 -1.60 13.52
C ILE A 126 8.25 -0.37 12.92
N ARG A 127 9.06 0.61 12.55
CA ARG A 127 8.56 1.87 12.00
C ARG A 127 7.90 1.66 10.65
N SER A 128 6.62 2.00 10.57
CA SER A 128 5.82 1.95 9.35
C SER A 128 5.05 3.25 9.13
N ILE A 129 4.85 3.58 7.85
CA ILE A 129 3.91 4.61 7.41
C ILE A 129 2.69 3.90 6.88
N ILE A 130 1.51 4.26 7.39
CA ILE A 130 0.24 3.69 6.94
C ILE A 130 -0.53 4.77 6.19
N ILE A 131 -0.75 4.53 4.90
CA ILE A 131 -1.54 5.39 4.02
C ILE A 131 -2.95 4.81 3.93
N ASP A 132 -3.94 5.53 4.42
CA ASP A 132 -5.35 5.17 4.26
C ASP A 132 -5.78 5.39 2.80
N ALA A 133 -5.88 4.30 2.04
CA ALA A 133 -6.26 4.36 0.64
C ALA A 133 -7.68 4.89 0.44
N LYS A 134 -8.59 4.60 1.37
CA LYS A 134 -10.00 5.08 1.31
C LYS A 134 -10.10 6.60 1.42
N ALA A 135 -9.21 7.22 2.19
CA ALA A 135 -9.20 8.67 2.37
C ALA A 135 -8.83 9.45 1.10
N VAL A 136 -8.14 8.81 0.16
CA VAL A 136 -7.66 9.42 -1.09
C VAL A 136 -8.20 8.76 -2.36
N ALA A 137 -9.01 7.70 -2.25
CA ALA A 137 -9.57 6.97 -3.39
C ALA A 137 -10.48 7.81 -4.29
N GLU A 138 -11.12 8.85 -3.74
CA GLU A 138 -11.97 9.78 -4.49
C GLU A 138 -11.13 10.67 -5.44
N GLN A 139 -9.88 10.95 -5.11
CA GLN A 139 -9.00 11.84 -5.86
C GLN A 139 -8.44 11.15 -7.13
N PRO A 140 -8.15 11.90 -8.21
CA PRO A 140 -7.49 11.36 -9.41
C PRO A 140 -5.97 11.20 -9.19
N ASN A 141 -5.60 10.46 -8.14
CA ASN A 141 -4.21 10.20 -7.76
C ASN A 141 -3.78 8.79 -8.16
N SER A 142 -2.57 8.65 -8.66
CA SER A 142 -1.89 7.37 -8.72
C SER A 142 -1.37 6.95 -7.33
N LEU A 143 -1.18 5.65 -7.14
CA LEU A 143 -0.56 5.13 -5.93
C LEU A 143 0.83 5.73 -5.67
N ALA A 144 1.63 5.87 -6.74
CA ALA A 144 2.95 6.47 -6.70
C ALA A 144 2.92 7.93 -6.18
N GLU A 145 1.98 8.75 -6.65
CA GLU A 145 1.82 10.14 -6.18
C GLU A 145 1.48 10.20 -4.70
N VAL A 146 0.58 9.35 -4.24
CA VAL A 146 0.18 9.31 -2.83
C VAL A 146 1.34 8.85 -1.93
N MET A 147 2.11 7.85 -2.36
CA MET A 147 3.30 7.40 -1.63
C MET A 147 4.39 8.48 -1.59
N ASN A 148 4.58 9.26 -2.65
CA ASN A 148 5.57 10.34 -2.70
C ASN A 148 5.29 11.48 -1.69
N ARG A 149 4.07 11.55 -1.14
CA ARG A 149 3.68 12.51 -0.08
C ARG A 149 4.04 12.02 1.32
N ALA A 150 4.64 10.84 1.45
CA ALA A 150 4.99 10.24 2.73
C ALA A 150 6.43 10.60 3.17
N PRO A 151 6.71 10.80 4.47
CA PRO A 151 8.03 11.20 4.97
C PRO A 151 9.09 10.11 4.69
N GLY A 152 10.27 10.50 4.21
CA GLY A 152 11.37 9.56 3.88
C GLY A 152 11.15 8.72 2.64
N ILE A 153 10.08 8.98 1.88
CA ILE A 153 9.73 8.27 0.65
C ILE A 153 9.92 9.22 -0.53
N ARG A 154 10.66 8.76 -1.52
CA ARG A 154 10.78 9.46 -2.80
C ARG A 154 10.40 8.51 -3.93
N ILE A 155 9.47 8.93 -4.75
CA ILE A 155 9.07 8.20 -5.96
C ILE A 155 9.76 8.84 -7.17
N ARG A 156 10.46 8.01 -7.94
CA ARG A 156 11.10 8.39 -9.20
C ARG A 156 10.32 7.79 -10.35
N GLN A 157 10.04 8.59 -11.37
CA GLN A 157 9.25 8.18 -12.54
C GLN A 157 10.00 8.48 -13.84
N SER A 158 10.03 7.52 -14.76
CA SER A 158 10.66 7.67 -16.06
C SER A 158 9.71 8.19 -17.15
N GLY A 159 8.62 8.86 -16.78
CA GLY A 159 7.65 9.39 -17.74
C GLY A 159 6.21 9.42 -17.23
N GLY A 160 5.25 9.28 -18.13
CA GLY A 160 3.80 9.29 -17.87
C GLY A 160 3.25 7.97 -17.36
N VAL A 161 1.98 7.71 -17.64
CA VAL A 161 1.23 6.52 -17.18
C VAL A 161 1.92 5.23 -17.64
N GLY A 162 2.09 4.27 -16.73
CA GLY A 162 2.65 2.95 -17.03
C GLY A 162 4.17 2.91 -17.19
N ASN A 163 4.87 4.05 -17.14
CA ASN A 163 6.32 4.06 -17.15
C ASN A 163 6.91 3.54 -15.83
N GLN A 164 8.22 3.29 -15.82
CA GLN A 164 8.91 2.77 -14.65
C GLN A 164 8.74 3.70 -13.45
N VAL A 165 8.49 3.10 -12.29
CA VAL A 165 8.40 3.77 -11.00
C VAL A 165 9.34 3.08 -10.04
N ASP A 166 10.31 3.82 -9.51
CA ASP A 166 11.22 3.36 -8.47
C ASP A 166 10.89 4.06 -7.15
N VAL A 167 10.74 3.26 -6.10
CA VAL A 167 10.55 3.77 -4.75
C VAL A 167 11.89 3.85 -4.04
N SER A 168 12.20 5.02 -3.51
CA SER A 168 13.33 5.22 -2.62
C SER A 168 12.84 5.39 -1.19
N ILE A 169 13.37 4.60 -0.27
CA ILE A 169 13.09 4.64 1.17
C ILE A 169 14.39 4.88 1.92
N ASN A 170 14.54 6.04 2.58
CA ASN A 170 15.77 6.39 3.29
C ASN A 170 17.03 6.20 2.40
N GLY A 171 16.94 6.58 1.10
CA GLY A 171 17.97 6.44 0.09
C GLY A 171 18.21 5.02 -0.44
N PHE A 172 17.57 3.97 0.08
CA PHE A 172 17.49 2.69 -0.61
C PHE A 172 16.56 2.82 -1.81
N GLN A 173 16.94 2.28 -2.95
CA GLN A 173 16.19 2.44 -4.19
C GLN A 173 16.20 1.16 -5.03
N GLY A 174 15.32 1.10 -6.02
CA GLY A 174 15.22 -0.03 -6.94
C GLY A 174 14.95 -1.34 -6.20
N ASN A 175 15.76 -2.35 -6.48
CA ASN A 175 15.60 -3.72 -5.98
C ASN A 175 15.86 -3.88 -4.46
N ALA A 176 16.37 -2.84 -3.78
CA ALA A 176 16.55 -2.83 -2.34
C ALA A 176 15.23 -2.69 -1.57
N VAL A 177 14.15 -2.29 -2.25
CA VAL A 177 12.78 -2.19 -1.71
C VAL A 177 11.94 -3.32 -2.26
N GLN A 178 11.28 -4.07 -1.39
CA GLN A 178 10.42 -5.20 -1.78
C GLN A 178 8.94 -4.83 -1.72
N TYR A 179 8.15 -5.44 -2.60
CA TYR A 179 6.73 -5.16 -2.76
C TYR A 179 5.90 -6.39 -2.46
N PHE A 180 4.80 -6.17 -1.73
CA PHE A 180 3.87 -7.21 -1.31
C PHE A 180 2.43 -6.81 -1.58
N ARG A 181 1.58 -7.81 -1.76
CA ARG A 181 0.12 -7.68 -1.73
C ARG A 181 -0.44 -8.64 -0.70
N ASP A 182 -1.11 -8.10 0.32
CA ASP A 182 -1.66 -8.90 1.43
C ASP A 182 -0.61 -9.82 2.10
N GLY A 183 0.63 -9.32 2.22
CA GLY A 183 1.77 -10.04 2.79
C GLY A 183 2.41 -11.09 1.88
N ILE A 184 2.01 -11.16 0.60
CA ILE A 184 2.55 -12.08 -0.40
C ILE A 184 3.46 -11.29 -1.34
N PRO A 185 4.70 -11.75 -1.64
CA PRO A 185 5.60 -11.07 -2.57
C PRO A 185 4.93 -10.82 -3.92
N LEU A 186 4.94 -9.57 -4.39
CA LEU A 186 4.22 -9.15 -5.59
C LEU A 186 4.69 -9.83 -6.88
N GLU A 187 5.87 -10.42 -6.84
CA GLU A 187 6.47 -11.21 -7.92
C GLU A 187 5.53 -12.30 -8.47
N TYR A 188 4.55 -12.80 -7.65
CA TYR A 188 3.59 -13.81 -8.11
C TYR A 188 2.68 -13.35 -9.25
N LEU A 189 2.44 -12.04 -9.36
CA LEU A 189 1.62 -11.45 -10.42
C LEU A 189 2.41 -11.06 -11.68
N GLY A 190 3.70 -11.38 -11.73
CA GLY A 190 4.58 -10.97 -12.83
C GLY A 190 4.61 -9.45 -13.00
N GLY A 191 4.39 -8.94 -14.21
CA GLY A 191 4.30 -7.51 -14.49
C GLY A 191 2.87 -6.94 -14.41
N GLY A 192 1.86 -7.77 -14.12
CA GLY A 192 0.45 -7.40 -14.23
C GLY A 192 -0.07 -6.49 -13.10
N TYR A 193 0.66 -6.38 -12.01
CA TYR A 193 0.24 -5.61 -10.85
C TYR A 193 1.46 -4.94 -10.21
N GLY A 194 1.44 -3.63 -10.05
CA GLY A 194 2.58 -2.89 -9.53
C GLY A 194 2.22 -1.47 -9.11
N ILE A 195 3.12 -0.79 -8.44
CA ILE A 195 2.89 0.57 -7.90
C ILE A 195 2.52 1.57 -9.00
N ASN A 196 3.01 1.37 -10.21
CA ASN A 196 2.78 2.26 -11.35
C ASN A 196 1.41 2.07 -12.03
N ASN A 197 0.67 1.01 -11.71
CA ASN A 197 -0.53 0.67 -12.47
C ASN A 197 -1.75 0.27 -11.61
N VAL A 198 -1.56 0.00 -10.32
CA VAL A 198 -2.65 -0.41 -9.42
C VAL A 198 -3.54 0.76 -9.05
N PRO A 199 -4.86 0.66 -9.25
CA PRO A 199 -5.79 1.67 -8.76
C PRO A 199 -5.84 1.69 -7.22
N ILE A 200 -5.70 2.88 -6.64
CA ILE A 200 -5.74 3.04 -5.18
C ILE A 200 -7.09 2.62 -4.58
N ASN A 201 -8.14 2.65 -5.39
CA ASN A 201 -9.50 2.25 -5.00
C ASN A 201 -9.60 0.77 -4.61
N GLN A 202 -8.72 -0.11 -5.13
CA GLN A 202 -8.69 -1.54 -4.80
C GLN A 202 -8.03 -1.82 -3.45
N LEU A 203 -7.38 -0.82 -2.85
CA LEU A 203 -6.65 -0.96 -1.61
C LEU A 203 -7.48 -0.48 -0.41
N GLU A 204 -7.27 -1.11 0.72
CA GLU A 204 -7.75 -0.62 2.02
C GLU A 204 -6.75 0.37 2.61
N HIS A 205 -5.49 0.00 2.62
CA HIS A 205 -4.37 0.85 3.04
C HIS A 205 -3.06 0.35 2.41
N VAL A 206 -2.04 1.18 2.50
CA VAL A 206 -0.67 0.82 2.11
C VAL A 206 0.22 0.91 3.35
N GLU A 207 1.00 -0.12 3.60
CA GLU A 207 1.98 -0.16 4.67
C GLU A 207 3.38 0.01 4.06
N ILE A 208 4.14 0.99 4.55
CA ILE A 208 5.51 1.23 4.10
C ILE A 208 6.43 1.09 5.31
N TYR A 209 7.24 0.05 5.31
CA TYR A 209 8.22 -0.24 6.34
C TYR A 209 9.57 0.38 5.99
N LYS A 210 10.19 1.09 6.94
CA LYS A 210 11.44 1.83 6.73
C LYS A 210 12.60 1.16 7.44
N GLY A 211 13.58 0.67 6.67
CA GLY A 211 14.83 0.11 7.17
C GLY A 211 14.72 -1.32 7.66
N VAL A 212 13.79 -1.62 8.55
CA VAL A 212 13.54 -2.96 9.08
C VAL A 212 12.22 -3.50 8.55
N VAL A 213 12.20 -4.76 8.11
CA VAL A 213 11.02 -5.39 7.53
C VAL A 213 10.53 -6.53 8.42
N PRO A 214 9.23 -6.54 8.79
CA PRO A 214 8.67 -7.59 9.64
C PRO A 214 8.80 -8.98 9.02
N VAL A 215 8.98 -9.98 9.88
CA VAL A 215 9.10 -11.39 9.46
C VAL A 215 7.86 -11.90 8.75
N ASN A 216 6.69 -11.44 9.13
CA ASN A 216 5.42 -11.85 8.51
C ASN A 216 5.31 -11.48 7.01
N LEU A 217 6.09 -10.52 6.51
CA LEU A 217 6.24 -10.25 5.09
C LEU A 217 7.26 -11.17 4.42
N GLY A 218 8.34 -11.57 5.13
CA GLY A 218 9.29 -12.57 4.67
C GLY A 218 10.07 -12.15 3.41
N GLY A 219 10.49 -10.90 3.31
CA GLY A 219 11.25 -10.39 2.16
C GLY A 219 12.76 -10.36 2.39
N ASP A 220 13.52 -10.41 1.30
CA ASP A 220 14.95 -10.14 1.23
C ASP A 220 15.22 -8.63 0.96
N ALA A 221 14.47 -7.76 1.58
CA ALA A 221 14.61 -6.32 1.45
C ALA A 221 15.79 -5.79 2.26
N LEU A 222 16.59 -4.90 1.66
CA LEU A 222 17.67 -4.21 2.39
C LEU A 222 17.16 -2.98 3.15
N GLY A 223 16.25 -2.24 2.55
CA GLY A 223 15.94 -0.89 3.02
C GLY A 223 14.49 -0.62 3.32
N GLY A 224 13.61 -1.54 3.02
CA GLY A 224 12.21 -1.36 3.30
C GLY A 224 11.29 -2.22 2.46
N ALA A 225 10.02 -2.18 2.80
CA ALA A 225 8.99 -2.93 2.11
C ALA A 225 7.73 -2.09 1.94
N VAL A 226 7.01 -2.32 0.86
CA VAL A 226 5.68 -1.76 0.59
C VAL A 226 4.69 -2.90 0.52
N ASN A 227 3.69 -2.92 1.40
CA ASN A 227 2.62 -3.90 1.40
C ASN A 227 1.30 -3.24 1.00
N LEU A 228 0.75 -3.66 -0.12
CA LEU A 228 -0.53 -3.22 -0.66
C LEU A 228 -1.62 -4.09 -0.05
N VAL A 229 -2.36 -3.56 0.90
CA VAL A 229 -3.42 -4.32 1.60
C VAL A 229 -4.75 -4.09 0.91
N THR A 230 -5.35 -5.18 0.41
CA THR A 230 -6.65 -5.16 -0.25
C THR A 230 -7.79 -5.30 0.75
N ASN A 231 -9.01 -4.94 0.34
CA ASN A 231 -10.17 -5.11 1.20
C ASN A 231 -10.57 -6.58 1.29
N GLN A 232 -10.21 -7.23 2.39
CA GLN A 232 -10.55 -8.64 2.68
C GLN A 232 -11.89 -8.85 3.39
N ASN A 233 -12.65 -7.78 3.60
CA ASN A 233 -13.96 -7.88 4.23
C ASN A 233 -15.03 -8.20 3.17
N HIS A 234 -15.28 -9.48 2.90
CA HIS A 234 -16.13 -9.99 1.82
C HIS A 234 -17.64 -9.61 1.94
N LYS A 235 -17.99 -8.58 2.69
CA LYS A 235 -19.36 -8.01 2.68
C LYS A 235 -19.65 -7.50 1.28
N LYS A 236 -20.94 -7.41 0.93
CA LYS A 236 -21.39 -6.89 -0.35
C LYS A 236 -20.83 -5.48 -0.56
N THR A 237 -19.92 -5.33 -1.50
CA THR A 237 -19.36 -4.05 -1.95
C THR A 237 -19.28 -4.05 -3.46
N PHE A 238 -19.50 -2.90 -4.04
CA PHE A 238 -19.28 -2.66 -5.46
C PHE A 238 -18.73 -1.25 -5.62
N GLN A 239 -17.68 -1.12 -6.40
CA GLN A 239 -17.05 0.14 -6.72
C GLN A 239 -16.66 0.17 -8.19
N ALA A 240 -16.99 1.27 -8.86
CA ALA A 240 -16.53 1.55 -10.21
C ALA A 240 -16.00 2.99 -10.26
N SER A 241 -14.94 3.22 -11.02
CA SER A 241 -14.45 4.57 -11.28
C SER A 241 -13.96 4.71 -12.70
N TYR A 242 -14.13 5.91 -13.25
CA TYR A 242 -13.58 6.32 -14.52
C TYR A 242 -12.86 7.65 -14.35
N GLU A 243 -11.63 7.72 -14.82
CA GLU A 243 -10.83 8.93 -14.85
C GLU A 243 -10.43 9.22 -16.29
N VAL A 244 -10.64 10.45 -16.71
CA VAL A 244 -10.14 11.00 -17.98
C VAL A 244 -9.16 12.13 -17.68
N GLY A 245 -8.05 12.16 -18.41
CA GLY A 245 -7.00 13.16 -18.21
C GLY A 245 -6.32 13.59 -19.49
N SER A 246 -5.44 14.57 -19.38
CA SER A 246 -4.57 15.01 -20.46
C SER A 246 -3.79 13.85 -21.05
N PHE A 247 -3.28 14.01 -22.28
CA PHE A 247 -2.51 13.00 -23.02
C PHE A 247 -3.34 11.74 -23.35
N ASN A 248 -4.64 11.96 -23.63
CA ASN A 248 -5.60 10.91 -23.92
C ASN A 248 -5.58 9.80 -22.86
N THR A 249 -5.55 10.19 -21.59
CA THR A 249 -5.48 9.26 -20.47
C THR A 249 -6.87 8.81 -20.05
N HIS A 250 -7.07 7.49 -19.97
CA HIS A 250 -8.30 6.84 -19.53
C HIS A 250 -7.97 5.75 -18.51
N LEU A 251 -8.44 5.89 -17.28
CA LEU A 251 -8.24 4.91 -16.22
C LEU A 251 -9.61 4.42 -15.75
N ILE A 252 -9.88 3.14 -15.95
CA ILE A 252 -11.14 2.49 -15.56
C ILE A 252 -10.81 1.51 -14.44
N ASN A 253 -11.59 1.50 -13.38
CA ASN A 253 -11.47 0.53 -12.31
C ASN A 253 -12.84 -0.02 -11.92
N LEU A 254 -12.88 -1.33 -11.70
CA LEU A 254 -14.03 -2.08 -11.21
C LEU A 254 -13.58 -3.00 -10.08
N SER A 255 -14.26 -2.95 -8.96
CA SER A 255 -14.07 -3.88 -7.85
C SER A 255 -15.43 -4.25 -7.28
N GLY A 256 -15.69 -5.54 -7.17
CA GLY A 256 -16.95 -6.03 -6.64
C GLY A 256 -16.77 -7.33 -5.90
N GLN A 257 -17.41 -7.44 -4.74
CA GLN A 257 -17.41 -8.69 -3.99
C GLN A 257 -18.74 -8.87 -3.24
N GLN A 258 -19.11 -10.13 -3.05
CA GLN A 258 -20.32 -10.47 -2.32
C GLN A 258 -20.13 -11.77 -1.55
N GLN A 259 -20.61 -11.77 -0.32
CA GLN A 259 -20.80 -13.00 0.47
C GLN A 259 -22.23 -13.51 0.23
N PHE A 260 -22.35 -14.82 0.00
CA PHE A 260 -23.60 -15.54 -0.22
C PHE A 260 -23.99 -16.32 1.05
N ARG A 261 -25.12 -17.02 0.96
CA ARG A 261 -25.52 -17.99 1.99
C ARG A 261 -24.46 -19.10 2.14
N ASN A 262 -24.44 -19.75 3.29
CA ASN A 262 -23.49 -20.83 3.62
C ASN A 262 -22.00 -20.41 3.60
N ASN A 263 -21.73 -19.11 3.79
CA ASN A 263 -20.37 -18.54 3.87
C ASN A 263 -19.54 -18.62 2.58
N TRP A 264 -20.16 -18.87 1.42
CA TRP A 264 -19.51 -18.67 0.14
C TRP A 264 -19.33 -17.20 -0.14
N PHE A 265 -18.26 -16.85 -0.82
CA PHE A 265 -18.03 -15.51 -1.34
C PHE A 265 -17.43 -15.58 -2.74
N ALA A 266 -17.65 -14.54 -3.52
CA ALA A 266 -16.99 -14.33 -4.80
C ALA A 266 -16.75 -12.85 -5.03
N GLY A 267 -15.78 -12.54 -5.87
CA GLY A 267 -15.47 -11.18 -6.25
C GLY A 267 -14.67 -11.09 -7.53
N ILE A 268 -14.56 -9.88 -8.01
CA ILE A 268 -13.79 -9.50 -9.18
C ILE A 268 -13.14 -8.14 -8.95
N ASP A 269 -11.85 -8.05 -9.29
CA ASP A 269 -11.09 -6.82 -9.37
C ASP A 269 -10.55 -6.66 -10.77
N ALA A 270 -10.87 -5.56 -11.45
CA ALA A 270 -10.44 -5.31 -12.80
C ALA A 270 -10.07 -3.84 -12.99
N PHE A 271 -9.10 -3.58 -13.87
CA PHE A 271 -8.80 -2.22 -14.30
C PHE A 271 -8.28 -2.19 -15.74
N VAL A 272 -8.46 -1.03 -16.36
CA VAL A 272 -7.89 -0.68 -17.65
C VAL A 272 -7.20 0.67 -17.51
N ASN A 273 -5.91 0.70 -17.83
CA ASN A 273 -5.13 1.93 -17.89
C ASN A 273 -4.70 2.16 -19.34
N TYR A 274 -5.06 3.30 -19.89
CA TYR A 274 -4.69 3.73 -21.21
C TYR A 274 -4.17 5.17 -21.19
N SER A 275 -3.09 5.45 -21.92
CA SER A 275 -2.64 6.81 -22.23
C SER A 275 -1.80 6.81 -23.49
N ASP A 276 -1.94 7.82 -24.33
CA ASP A 276 -1.02 8.06 -25.44
C ASP A 276 0.34 8.54 -24.95
N ASN A 277 0.38 9.12 -23.73
CA ASN A 277 1.59 9.72 -23.14
C ASN A 277 2.30 10.71 -24.10
N ASP A 278 1.53 11.42 -24.89
CA ASP A 278 1.97 12.26 -26.01
C ASP A 278 2.32 13.70 -25.57
N TYR A 279 2.77 13.85 -24.33
CA TYR A 279 3.17 15.14 -23.77
C TYR A 279 4.41 15.71 -24.48
N LYS A 280 4.56 17.05 -24.37
CA LYS A 280 5.71 17.75 -24.95
C LYS A 280 6.93 17.63 -24.06
N VAL A 281 8.09 17.44 -24.68
CA VAL A 281 9.40 17.35 -24.02
C VAL A 281 10.41 18.28 -24.71
N ASP A 282 11.37 18.77 -23.96
CA ASP A 282 12.48 19.55 -24.48
C ASP A 282 13.65 18.59 -24.79
N ILE A 283 14.14 18.66 -26.00
CA ILE A 283 15.22 17.80 -26.51
C ILE A 283 16.28 18.67 -27.22
N GLU A 284 17.40 18.05 -27.53
CA GLU A 284 18.36 18.57 -28.50
C GLU A 284 18.18 17.83 -29.83
N THR A 285 18.00 18.56 -30.92
CA THR A 285 17.92 18.03 -32.28
C THR A 285 18.99 18.63 -33.14
N VAL A 286 19.28 18.00 -34.26
CA VAL A 286 20.31 18.46 -35.19
C VAL A 286 19.67 19.35 -36.26
N ASP A 287 20.24 20.51 -36.58
CA ASP A 287 19.81 21.36 -37.68
C ASP A 287 20.41 20.89 -39.04
N GLU A 288 20.12 21.63 -40.09
CA GLU A 288 20.60 21.33 -41.45
C GLU A 288 22.13 21.37 -41.58
N ASN A 289 22.81 22.07 -40.66
CA ASN A 289 24.27 22.20 -40.60
C ASN A 289 24.92 21.23 -39.60
N ALA A 290 24.18 20.22 -39.13
CA ALA A 290 24.60 19.25 -38.09
C ALA A 290 24.88 19.89 -36.70
N ASN A 291 24.39 21.10 -36.40
CA ASN A 291 24.53 21.72 -35.12
C ASN A 291 23.38 21.30 -34.20
N LEU A 292 23.69 21.07 -32.91
CA LEU A 292 22.66 20.78 -31.90
C LEU A 292 21.88 22.07 -31.60
N LYS A 293 20.56 22.00 -31.67
CA LYS A 293 19.65 23.05 -31.26
C LYS A 293 18.55 22.55 -30.35
N PRO A 294 18.14 23.31 -29.33
CA PRO A 294 17.01 22.95 -28.49
C PRO A 294 15.70 22.96 -29.29
N ALA A 295 14.85 21.97 -29.05
CA ALA A 295 13.53 21.87 -29.64
C ALA A 295 12.53 21.33 -28.62
N ARG A 296 11.27 21.75 -28.74
CA ARG A 296 10.17 21.22 -27.94
C ARG A 296 9.24 20.39 -28.83
N VAL A 297 9.26 19.07 -28.64
CA VAL A 297 8.55 18.14 -29.49
C VAL A 297 7.48 17.38 -28.71
N LYS A 298 6.47 16.88 -29.43
CA LYS A 298 5.45 16.01 -28.89
C LYS A 298 5.88 14.56 -29.08
N LEU A 299 5.78 13.72 -28.04
CA LEU A 299 6.03 12.30 -28.17
C LEU A 299 4.94 11.67 -29.05
N PHE A 300 5.31 10.77 -29.97
CA PHE A 300 4.40 10.19 -30.97
C PHE A 300 4.32 8.65 -30.92
N HIS A 301 5.24 7.99 -30.18
CA HIS A 301 5.28 6.54 -30.05
C HIS A 301 5.51 6.12 -28.59
N ASN A 302 4.61 6.56 -27.67
CA ASN A 302 4.76 6.41 -26.23
C ASN A 302 3.50 5.86 -25.56
N ALA A 303 2.58 5.30 -26.34
CA ALA A 303 1.30 4.82 -25.82
C ALA A 303 1.47 3.59 -24.91
N TYR A 304 0.62 3.55 -23.90
CA TYR A 304 0.53 2.51 -22.91
C TYR A 304 -0.90 1.99 -22.77
N LYS A 305 -1.06 0.66 -22.79
CA LYS A 305 -2.34 -0.01 -22.53
C LYS A 305 -2.11 -1.12 -21.54
N HIS A 306 -2.96 -1.22 -20.53
CA HIS A 306 -2.88 -2.28 -19.54
C HIS A 306 -4.28 -2.74 -19.14
N TYR A 307 -4.53 -4.02 -19.30
CA TYR A 307 -5.73 -4.72 -18.88
C TYR A 307 -5.37 -5.69 -17.77
N PHE A 308 -6.08 -5.63 -16.67
CA PHE A 308 -5.94 -6.56 -15.55
C PHE A 308 -7.31 -6.99 -15.06
N THR A 309 -7.47 -8.27 -14.78
CA THR A 309 -8.67 -8.82 -14.15
C THR A 309 -8.26 -9.95 -13.21
N GLU A 310 -8.72 -9.92 -11.99
CA GLU A 310 -8.65 -11.03 -11.03
C GLU A 310 -10.07 -11.41 -10.61
N ALA A 311 -10.47 -12.64 -10.90
CA ALA A 311 -11.69 -13.24 -10.39
C ALA A 311 -11.35 -14.22 -9.28
N TYR A 312 -12.16 -14.23 -8.23
CA TYR A 312 -11.95 -15.13 -7.10
C TYR A 312 -13.26 -15.62 -6.51
N ALA A 313 -13.21 -16.83 -5.94
CA ALA A 313 -14.28 -17.39 -5.16
C ALA A 313 -13.71 -18.18 -3.98
N GLY A 314 -14.53 -18.36 -2.93
CA GLY A 314 -14.07 -19.05 -1.76
C GLY A 314 -15.16 -19.31 -0.74
N ILE A 315 -14.76 -19.89 0.38
CA ILE A 315 -15.63 -20.23 1.50
C ILE A 315 -14.98 -19.79 2.80
N LYS A 316 -15.80 -19.36 3.77
CA LYS A 316 -15.36 -18.91 5.10
C LYS A 316 -16.03 -19.67 6.23
N ASN A 317 -15.45 -19.57 7.42
CA ASN A 317 -16.02 -20.00 8.69
C ASN A 317 -16.52 -21.45 8.64
N LYS A 318 -15.71 -22.37 8.11
CA LYS A 318 -15.93 -23.81 8.15
C LYS A 318 -15.03 -24.45 9.20
N LYS A 319 -15.45 -25.59 9.75
CA LYS A 319 -14.64 -26.34 10.75
C LYS A 319 -13.23 -26.63 10.24
N TRP A 320 -13.09 -26.90 8.94
CA TRP A 320 -11.81 -27.24 8.30
C TRP A 320 -11.06 -26.04 7.69
N ALA A 321 -11.69 -24.88 7.52
CA ALA A 321 -11.05 -23.67 6.99
C ALA A 321 -11.76 -22.41 7.50
N ASP A 322 -10.98 -21.46 8.01
CA ASP A 322 -11.49 -20.12 8.31
C ASP A 322 -11.67 -19.33 7.03
N GLU A 323 -10.78 -19.56 6.06
CA GLU A 323 -10.92 -19.08 4.68
C GLU A 323 -10.22 -20.03 3.71
N LEU A 324 -10.88 -20.41 2.63
CA LEU A 324 -10.29 -20.97 1.44
C LEU A 324 -10.68 -20.10 0.25
N ARG A 325 -9.71 -19.53 -0.44
CA ARG A 325 -9.90 -18.66 -1.63
C ARG A 325 -9.13 -19.24 -2.82
N LEU A 326 -9.83 -19.38 -3.93
CA LEU A 326 -9.26 -19.65 -5.24
C LEU A 326 -9.34 -18.39 -6.09
N SER A 327 -8.28 -18.03 -6.77
CA SER A 327 -8.23 -16.84 -7.62
C SER A 327 -7.54 -17.15 -8.93
N ILE A 328 -7.93 -16.41 -9.97
CA ILE A 328 -7.24 -16.38 -11.26
C ILE A 328 -7.08 -14.94 -11.69
N ALA A 329 -5.85 -14.50 -11.90
CA ALA A 329 -5.55 -13.20 -12.46
C ALA A 329 -5.09 -13.34 -13.91
N LEU A 330 -5.58 -12.45 -14.78
CA LEU A 330 -5.26 -12.32 -16.19
C LEU A 330 -4.81 -10.89 -16.45
N TYR A 331 -3.76 -10.70 -17.23
CA TYR A 331 -3.33 -9.37 -17.62
C TYR A 331 -2.70 -9.34 -19.01
N GLN A 332 -2.75 -8.15 -19.62
CA GLN A 332 -2.02 -7.81 -20.81
C GLN A 332 -1.55 -6.35 -20.74
N ILE A 333 -0.28 -6.14 -21.07
CA ILE A 333 0.35 -4.83 -21.17
C ILE A 333 0.89 -4.68 -22.59
N ASP A 334 0.47 -3.62 -23.28
CA ASP A 334 1.01 -3.19 -24.55
C ASP A 334 1.68 -1.82 -24.36
N ARG A 335 2.92 -1.71 -24.76
CA ARG A 335 3.71 -0.49 -24.60
C ARG A 335 4.48 -0.17 -25.88
N GLN A 336 4.41 1.09 -26.29
CA GLN A 336 5.31 1.68 -27.26
C GLN A 336 6.53 2.27 -26.56
N SER A 337 7.69 2.19 -27.14
CA SER A 337 8.93 2.75 -26.58
C SER A 337 9.43 3.87 -27.48
N GLN A 338 9.28 5.13 -27.05
CA GLN A 338 9.62 6.31 -27.83
C GLN A 338 11.15 6.57 -27.89
N HIS A 339 11.90 6.10 -26.90
CA HIS A 339 13.33 6.41 -26.78
C HIS A 339 14.04 5.38 -25.88
N PRO A 340 15.38 5.27 -25.95
CA PRO A 340 16.16 4.49 -25.00
C PRO A 340 16.14 5.10 -23.58
N ALA A 341 16.94 4.55 -22.67
CA ALA A 341 17.07 5.02 -21.29
C ALA A 341 17.48 6.50 -21.17
N LEU A 342 18.20 7.02 -22.14
CA LEU A 342 18.45 8.46 -22.31
C LEU A 342 17.66 8.92 -23.52
N MET A 343 17.03 10.08 -23.47
CA MET A 343 16.28 10.66 -24.60
C MET A 343 17.24 11.20 -25.67
N THR A 344 18.12 10.36 -26.19
CA THR A 344 19.10 10.73 -27.21
C THR A 344 18.55 10.61 -28.63
N ASN A 345 17.88 9.50 -28.90
CA ASN A 345 17.32 9.20 -30.22
C ASN A 345 15.87 8.77 -30.08
N PRO A 346 14.97 9.18 -30.97
CA PRO A 346 13.59 8.71 -30.97
C PRO A 346 13.48 7.31 -31.58
N TYR A 347 12.58 6.50 -31.06
CA TYR A 347 12.10 5.27 -31.66
C TYR A 347 10.66 5.46 -32.12
N GLY A 348 10.27 4.90 -33.25
CA GLY A 348 8.93 5.02 -33.80
C GLY A 348 8.22 3.69 -34.03
N ALA A 349 8.90 2.56 -33.83
CA ALA A 349 8.35 1.24 -34.11
C ALA A 349 8.55 0.20 -32.97
N ILE A 350 9.38 0.47 -31.99
CA ILE A 350 9.66 -0.50 -30.91
C ILE A 350 8.41 -0.70 -30.05
N LYS A 351 8.02 -1.98 -29.90
CA LYS A 351 6.84 -2.39 -29.11
C LYS A 351 7.22 -3.47 -28.11
N LEU A 352 6.60 -3.39 -26.94
CA LEU A 352 6.71 -4.38 -25.89
C LEU A 352 5.30 -4.87 -25.54
N ASN A 353 5.11 -6.18 -25.52
CA ASN A 353 3.87 -6.82 -25.08
C ASN A 353 4.22 -7.78 -23.93
N ASN A 354 3.39 -7.78 -22.88
CA ASN A 354 3.54 -8.69 -21.76
C ASN A 354 2.14 -9.19 -21.36
N LYS A 355 1.93 -10.49 -21.34
CA LYS A 355 0.65 -11.11 -20.97
C LYS A 355 0.89 -12.24 -20.00
N GLY A 356 -0.05 -12.47 -19.10
CA GLY A 356 0.10 -13.52 -18.11
C GLY A 356 -1.23 -14.05 -17.56
N ILE A 357 -1.15 -15.28 -17.05
CA ILE A 357 -2.19 -15.97 -16.32
C ILE A 357 -1.63 -16.46 -14.99
N VAL A 358 -2.35 -16.21 -13.89
CA VAL A 358 -1.89 -16.47 -12.53
C VAL A 358 -3.02 -17.09 -11.68
N PRO A 359 -3.22 -18.40 -11.75
CA PRO A 359 -4.02 -19.10 -10.74
C PRO A 359 -3.33 -19.10 -9.38
N SER A 360 -4.12 -18.97 -8.31
CA SER A 360 -3.62 -19.02 -6.93
C SER A 360 -4.66 -19.59 -5.96
N ILE A 361 -4.15 -20.12 -4.85
CA ILE A 361 -4.94 -20.64 -3.75
C ILE A 361 -4.42 -20.07 -2.44
N ARG A 362 -5.33 -19.63 -1.57
CA ARG A 362 -5.01 -19.19 -0.21
C ARG A 362 -5.88 -19.95 0.77
N TYR A 363 -5.27 -20.51 1.80
CA TYR A 363 -5.91 -21.23 2.88
C TYR A 363 -5.52 -20.63 4.22
N LYS A 364 -6.53 -20.29 5.04
CA LYS A 364 -6.32 -19.83 6.41
C LYS A 364 -7.05 -20.71 7.38
N LYS A 365 -6.40 -21.06 8.48
CA LYS A 365 -6.97 -21.83 9.55
C LYS A 365 -6.32 -21.52 10.89
N SER A 366 -7.15 -21.29 11.91
CA SER A 366 -6.76 -21.23 13.31
C SER A 366 -7.02 -22.59 13.97
N PHE A 367 -6.03 -23.09 14.71
CA PHE A 367 -6.05 -24.36 15.39
C PHE A 367 -5.91 -24.17 16.91
N TRP A 368 -6.35 -25.16 17.68
CA TRP A 368 -6.17 -25.24 19.14
C TRP A 368 -6.68 -23.98 19.86
N ASP A 369 -7.94 -23.66 19.68
CA ASP A 369 -8.61 -22.49 20.27
C ASP A 369 -7.84 -21.18 19.97
N ASP A 370 -7.54 -20.96 18.70
CA ASP A 370 -6.85 -19.78 18.15
C ASP A 370 -5.40 -19.58 18.67
N ARG A 371 -4.75 -20.67 19.14
CA ARG A 371 -3.34 -20.62 19.55
C ARG A 371 -2.38 -20.67 18.37
N ILE A 372 -2.77 -21.26 17.25
CA ILE A 372 -1.95 -21.35 16.04
C ILE A 372 -2.77 -20.85 14.86
N ASP A 373 -2.29 -19.83 14.21
CA ASP A 373 -2.84 -19.35 12.94
C ASP A 373 -1.93 -19.76 11.79
N LEU A 374 -2.50 -20.42 10.80
CA LEU A 374 -1.87 -20.77 9.53
C LEU A 374 -2.44 -19.90 8.42
N ASP A 375 -1.57 -19.27 7.61
CA ASP A 375 -1.90 -18.63 6.34
C ASP A 375 -0.99 -19.20 5.24
N GLN A 376 -1.56 -20.06 4.41
CA GLN A 376 -0.89 -20.75 3.32
C GLN A 376 -1.31 -20.15 1.98
N PHE A 377 -0.33 -19.80 1.15
CA PHE A 377 -0.57 -19.29 -0.20
C PHE A 377 0.31 -20.03 -1.21
N VAL A 378 -0.29 -20.42 -2.33
CA VAL A 378 0.42 -21.00 -3.48
C VAL A 378 -0.09 -20.35 -4.75
N SER A 379 0.81 -20.00 -5.64
CA SER A 379 0.48 -19.52 -6.98
C SER A 379 1.40 -20.11 -8.04
N TYR A 380 0.87 -20.24 -9.22
CA TYR A 380 1.62 -20.52 -10.44
C TYR A 380 1.38 -19.35 -11.40
N SER A 381 2.41 -18.76 -11.96
CA SER A 381 2.26 -17.77 -13.02
C SER A 381 2.95 -18.22 -14.30
N SER A 382 2.27 -18.01 -15.41
CA SER A 382 2.81 -18.17 -16.76
C SER A 382 2.71 -16.82 -17.46
N THR A 383 3.86 -16.25 -17.78
CA THR A 383 3.99 -14.93 -18.39
C THR A 383 4.77 -15.03 -19.67
N ASN A 384 4.26 -14.43 -20.74
CA ASN A 384 4.97 -14.32 -22.00
C ASN A 384 5.27 -12.84 -22.28
N ARG A 385 6.52 -12.53 -22.63
CA ARG A 385 7.01 -11.20 -23.02
C ARG A 385 7.44 -11.22 -24.47
N HIS A 386 6.92 -10.28 -25.25
CA HIS A 386 7.34 -10.04 -26.63
C HIS A 386 8.01 -8.67 -26.74
N ARG A 387 9.14 -8.62 -27.45
CA ARG A 387 9.76 -7.37 -27.92
C ARG A 387 9.83 -7.41 -29.44
N THR A 388 9.40 -6.33 -30.09
CA THR A 388 9.47 -6.15 -31.52
C THR A 388 10.27 -4.90 -31.85
N ASP A 389 11.38 -5.08 -32.55
CA ASP A 389 12.27 -4.05 -33.09
C ASP A 389 12.82 -4.53 -34.40
N THR A 390 12.04 -4.36 -35.50
CA THR A 390 12.29 -4.98 -36.78
C THR A 390 12.23 -4.02 -37.98
N VAL A 391 11.95 -2.75 -37.72
CA VAL A 391 11.81 -1.76 -38.80
C VAL A 391 13.16 -1.50 -39.46
N LYS A 392 13.15 -1.30 -40.78
CA LYS A 392 14.36 -0.93 -41.54
C LYS A 392 14.39 0.56 -41.81
N GLY A 393 15.03 1.29 -40.91
CA GLY A 393 15.13 2.74 -40.96
C GLY A 393 15.03 3.37 -39.60
N THR A 394 14.99 4.68 -39.54
CA THR A 394 14.97 5.47 -38.31
C THR A 394 13.87 6.54 -38.37
N PHE A 395 13.42 6.98 -37.21
CA PHE A 395 12.52 8.10 -37.08
C PHE A 395 13.28 9.32 -36.52
N ASP A 396 12.88 10.51 -36.92
CA ASP A 396 13.26 11.73 -36.23
C ASP A 396 12.29 12.09 -35.09
N TRP A 397 12.61 13.12 -34.31
CA TRP A 397 11.78 13.56 -33.19
C TRP A 397 10.42 14.15 -33.62
N TYR A 398 10.21 14.36 -34.91
CA TYR A 398 8.93 14.82 -35.48
C TYR A 398 8.09 13.70 -36.05
N GLY A 399 8.58 12.44 -35.93
CA GLY A 399 7.92 11.23 -36.42
C GLY A 399 8.11 10.97 -37.91
N LYS A 400 9.02 11.69 -38.60
CA LYS A 400 9.36 11.45 -39.99
C LYS A 400 10.25 10.20 -40.09
N PHE A 401 9.82 9.27 -40.89
CA PHE A 401 10.53 8.01 -41.17
C PHE A 401 11.55 8.19 -42.30
N THR A 402 12.75 7.70 -42.11
CA THR A 402 13.80 7.62 -43.14
C THR A 402 14.14 6.13 -43.33
N PRO A 403 13.87 5.54 -44.51
CA PRO A 403 14.24 4.15 -44.80
C PRO A 403 15.75 3.93 -44.69
N GLY A 404 16.13 2.74 -44.21
CA GLY A 404 17.50 2.29 -44.07
C GLY A 404 17.68 0.81 -44.42
N THR A 405 18.87 0.31 -44.35
CA THR A 405 19.21 -1.10 -44.65
C THR A 405 19.30 -1.96 -43.43
N SER A 406 19.66 -1.36 -42.26
CA SER A 406 19.79 -2.05 -40.98
C SER A 406 18.41 -2.38 -40.39
N VAL A 407 18.28 -3.57 -39.84
CA VAL A 407 17.08 -4.00 -39.11
C VAL A 407 17.15 -3.47 -37.69
N GLY A 408 16.02 -2.95 -37.20
CA GLY A 408 15.87 -2.42 -35.84
C GLY A 408 16.28 -0.96 -35.67
N GLU A 409 15.68 -0.29 -34.72
CA GLU A 409 15.98 1.08 -34.32
C GLU A 409 17.00 1.13 -33.15
N SER A 410 17.02 0.08 -32.32
CA SER A 410 17.99 -0.06 -31.25
C SER A 410 19.27 -0.74 -31.73
N PRO A 411 20.37 -0.65 -30.96
CA PRO A 411 21.63 -1.35 -31.31
C PRO A 411 21.47 -2.86 -31.45
N ASN A 412 20.47 -3.45 -30.78
CA ASN A 412 20.18 -4.88 -30.86
C ASN A 412 18.73 -5.08 -31.33
N PRO A 413 18.52 -5.31 -32.64
CA PRO A 413 17.19 -5.63 -33.18
C PRO A 413 16.64 -6.88 -32.51
N SER A 414 15.32 -6.99 -32.41
CA SER A 414 14.73 -8.09 -31.66
C SER A 414 13.34 -8.45 -32.18
N LEU A 415 13.04 -9.75 -32.20
CA LEU A 415 11.72 -10.32 -32.34
C LEU A 415 11.52 -11.37 -31.24
N ALA A 416 11.87 -11.01 -30.02
CA ALA A 416 11.91 -11.91 -28.90
C ALA A 416 10.52 -12.32 -28.41
N SER A 417 10.39 -13.60 -28.07
CA SER A 417 9.29 -14.15 -27.30
C SER A 417 9.86 -14.94 -26.13
N ILE A 418 9.63 -14.48 -24.90
CA ILE A 418 10.23 -15.07 -23.70
C ILE A 418 9.13 -15.51 -22.74
N ASP A 419 9.14 -16.78 -22.39
CA ASP A 419 8.24 -17.39 -21.43
C ASP A 419 8.89 -17.43 -20.05
N TYR A 420 8.17 -16.94 -19.05
CA TYR A 420 8.50 -17.04 -17.64
C TYR A 420 7.45 -17.87 -16.94
N LYS A 421 7.88 -18.88 -16.20
CA LYS A 421 7.02 -19.67 -15.31
C LYS A 421 7.50 -19.46 -13.89
N ASN A 422 6.60 -19.10 -12.99
CA ASN A 422 6.94 -18.83 -11.62
C ASN A 422 6.00 -19.58 -10.67
N ILE A 423 6.57 -20.24 -9.65
CA ILE A 423 5.84 -20.86 -8.55
C ILE A 423 6.24 -20.12 -7.27
N ILE A 424 5.25 -19.57 -6.57
CA ILE A 424 5.44 -18.99 -5.25
C ILE A 424 4.64 -19.79 -4.24
N ASN A 425 5.30 -20.21 -3.16
CA ASN A 425 4.70 -20.75 -1.97
C ASN A 425 5.04 -19.85 -0.78
N ARG A 426 4.03 -19.46 0.00
CA ARG A 426 4.21 -18.76 1.28
C ARG A 426 3.44 -19.48 2.36
N THR A 427 4.13 -19.83 3.44
CA THR A 427 3.56 -20.41 4.66
C THR A 427 3.85 -19.49 5.83
N ALA A 428 2.84 -18.90 6.42
CA ALA A 428 2.96 -18.10 7.63
C ALA A 428 2.24 -18.78 8.79
N LEU A 429 2.92 -18.88 9.92
CA LEU A 429 2.42 -19.45 11.16
C LEU A 429 2.56 -18.42 12.27
N SER A 430 1.54 -18.27 13.08
CA SER A 430 1.57 -17.45 14.30
C SER A 430 1.19 -18.33 15.48
N PHE A 431 2.04 -18.36 16.50
CA PHE A 431 1.87 -19.14 17.73
C PHE A 431 1.62 -18.18 18.89
N HIS A 432 0.43 -18.20 19.45
CA HIS A 432 0.02 -17.43 20.62
C HIS A 432 0.35 -18.22 21.89
N ILE A 433 1.60 -18.10 22.38
CA ILE A 433 2.09 -18.86 23.54
C ILE A 433 1.39 -18.38 24.82
N ALA A 434 1.26 -17.06 24.96
CA ALA A 434 0.61 -16.39 26.07
C ALA A 434 0.05 -15.04 25.59
N PRO A 435 -0.82 -14.37 26.32
CA PRO A 435 -1.35 -13.05 25.93
C PRO A 435 -0.28 -11.98 25.69
N GLN A 436 0.93 -12.17 26.24
CA GLN A 436 2.07 -11.27 26.11
C GLN A 436 3.14 -11.78 25.13
N HIS A 437 3.07 -13.03 24.63
CA HIS A 437 4.13 -13.66 23.86
C HIS A 437 3.58 -14.35 22.62
N GLN A 438 4.09 -13.93 21.47
CA GLN A 438 3.76 -14.52 20.17
C GLN A 438 5.04 -14.88 19.40
N ILE A 439 5.02 -16.01 18.70
CA ILE A 439 6.08 -16.40 17.77
C ILE A 439 5.46 -16.41 16.38
N HIS A 440 6.12 -15.76 15.43
CA HIS A 440 5.77 -15.82 14.02
C HIS A 440 6.84 -16.54 13.24
N ALA A 441 6.45 -17.45 12.38
CA ALA A 441 7.29 -18.09 11.39
C ALA A 441 6.73 -17.80 10.00
N ASN A 442 7.61 -17.45 9.05
CA ASN A 442 7.21 -17.21 7.67
C ASN A 442 8.24 -17.87 6.75
N PHE A 443 7.76 -18.71 5.86
CA PHE A 443 8.58 -19.36 4.84
C PHE A 443 8.06 -18.99 3.44
N ILE A 444 8.96 -18.50 2.60
CA ILE A 444 8.69 -18.20 1.19
C ILE A 444 9.64 -19.02 0.33
N LEU A 445 9.07 -19.69 -0.66
CA LEU A 445 9.77 -20.33 -1.76
C LEU A 445 9.31 -19.68 -3.06
N ASN A 446 10.24 -19.17 -3.85
CA ASN A 446 10.00 -18.62 -5.18
C ASN A 446 10.92 -19.32 -6.20
N ARG A 447 10.30 -20.02 -7.18
CA ARG A 447 11.03 -20.71 -8.25
C ARG A 447 10.58 -20.18 -9.61
N ASN A 448 11.54 -19.64 -10.35
CA ASN A 448 11.34 -19.08 -11.68
C ASN A 448 12.08 -19.91 -12.73
N THR A 449 11.47 -20.07 -13.91
CA THR A 449 12.13 -20.54 -15.11
C THR A 449 11.94 -19.54 -16.25
N ARG A 450 12.96 -19.39 -17.08
CA ARG A 450 12.95 -18.53 -18.25
C ARG A 450 13.44 -19.32 -19.47
N GLN A 451 12.68 -19.27 -20.55
CA GLN A 451 13.04 -19.82 -21.85
C GLN A 451 12.35 -19.03 -22.94
N GLY A 452 12.92 -18.95 -24.14
CA GLY A 452 12.31 -18.19 -25.21
C GLY A 452 12.97 -18.38 -26.56
N SER A 453 12.70 -17.45 -27.46
CA SER A 453 13.33 -17.37 -28.76
C SER A 453 13.42 -15.93 -29.23
N ASP A 454 14.50 -15.61 -29.94
CA ASP A 454 14.65 -14.36 -30.68
C ASP A 454 15.33 -14.62 -32.02
N PRO A 455 14.57 -14.63 -33.14
CA PRO A 455 15.16 -14.84 -34.46
C PRO A 455 16.26 -13.85 -34.86
N LEU A 456 16.24 -12.66 -34.28
CA LEU A 456 17.24 -11.59 -34.48
C LEU A 456 18.26 -11.48 -33.31
N GLY A 457 18.06 -12.26 -32.25
CA GLY A 457 18.86 -12.18 -31.03
C GLY A 457 20.23 -12.87 -31.19
N PHE A 458 20.96 -12.89 -30.06
CA PHE A 458 22.29 -13.47 -30.00
C PHE A 458 22.28 -14.99 -30.17
N ARG A 459 23.35 -15.49 -30.82
CA ARG A 459 23.61 -16.93 -31.03
C ARG A 459 24.82 -17.37 -30.24
N PHE A 460 24.88 -18.64 -29.88
CA PHE A 460 26.12 -19.23 -29.39
C PHE A 460 27.20 -19.13 -30.49
N THR A 461 28.40 -18.74 -30.09
CA THR A 461 29.53 -18.52 -31.01
C THR A 461 29.72 -19.71 -31.95
N GLY A 462 29.72 -19.46 -33.23
CA GLY A 462 29.91 -20.51 -34.27
C GLY A 462 28.74 -21.45 -34.50
N THR A 463 27.53 -21.08 -33.99
CA THR A 463 26.29 -21.86 -34.18
C THR A 463 25.09 -20.95 -34.54
N ASP A 464 24.02 -21.54 -35.03
CA ASP A 464 22.73 -20.87 -35.25
C ASP A 464 21.78 -20.98 -34.02
N ILE A 465 22.26 -21.49 -32.90
CA ILE A 465 21.44 -21.75 -31.72
C ILE A 465 21.21 -20.45 -30.94
N ASP A 466 19.95 -20.12 -30.75
CA ASP A 466 19.51 -19.00 -30.00
C ASP A 466 19.82 -19.18 -28.47
N ILE A 467 20.50 -18.22 -27.89
CA ILE A 467 20.85 -18.25 -26.46
C ILE A 467 19.59 -18.33 -25.57
N LEU A 468 18.49 -17.65 -25.98
CA LEU A 468 17.21 -17.68 -25.26
C LEU A 468 16.54 -19.06 -25.27
N SER A 469 16.85 -19.92 -26.24
CA SER A 469 16.27 -21.26 -26.31
C SER A 469 16.65 -22.17 -25.16
N LYS A 470 17.70 -21.82 -24.41
CA LYS A 470 18.18 -22.60 -23.25
C LYS A 470 17.49 -22.13 -21.98
N GLU A 471 16.91 -23.09 -21.27
CA GLU A 471 16.21 -22.81 -20.01
C GLU A 471 17.18 -22.26 -18.95
N ALA A 472 16.78 -21.20 -18.30
CA ALA A 472 17.45 -20.70 -17.09
C ALA A 472 16.48 -20.81 -15.90
N THR A 473 17.00 -21.27 -14.75
CA THR A 473 16.22 -21.49 -13.53
C THR A 473 16.78 -20.69 -12.38
N TYR A 474 15.90 -20.11 -11.60
CA TYR A 474 16.23 -19.39 -10.37
C TYR A 474 15.26 -19.78 -9.26
N GLN A 475 15.81 -20.11 -8.10
CA GLN A 475 15.01 -20.42 -6.92
C GLN A 475 15.57 -19.67 -5.72
N LYS A 476 14.70 -18.99 -4.99
CA LYS A 476 15.04 -18.40 -3.68
C LYS A 476 14.14 -18.94 -2.60
N SER A 477 14.67 -19.08 -1.39
CA SER A 477 13.91 -19.38 -0.20
C SER A 477 14.29 -18.45 0.95
N ILE A 478 13.30 -18.02 1.70
CA ILE A 478 13.44 -17.11 2.84
C ILE A 478 12.65 -17.71 4.00
N LEU A 479 13.33 -18.00 5.09
CA LEU A 479 12.73 -18.42 6.35
C LEU A 479 12.96 -17.34 7.38
N GLY A 480 11.90 -16.85 8.00
CA GLY A 480 11.96 -15.88 9.09
C GLY A 480 11.28 -16.43 10.34
N LEU A 481 11.86 -16.17 11.50
CA LEU A 481 11.27 -16.41 12.81
C LEU A 481 11.32 -15.13 13.62
N SER A 482 10.23 -14.77 14.30
CA SER A 482 10.23 -13.65 15.24
C SER A 482 9.50 -14.00 16.52
N TRP A 483 10.01 -13.46 17.62
CA TRP A 483 9.38 -13.51 18.92
C TRP A 483 8.98 -12.11 19.35
N GLU A 484 7.68 -11.87 19.48
CA GLU A 484 7.11 -10.66 20.03
C GLU A 484 6.78 -10.85 21.49
N SER A 485 7.17 -9.89 22.31
CA SER A 485 6.93 -9.89 23.76
C SER A 485 6.47 -8.53 24.25
N ASN A 486 5.45 -8.55 25.09
CA ASN A 486 4.85 -7.36 25.71
C ASN A 486 5.08 -7.37 27.22
N TRP A 487 5.69 -6.33 27.75
CA TRP A 487 6.06 -6.17 29.15
C TRP A 487 5.40 -4.93 29.78
N PHE A 488 5.33 -4.88 31.10
CA PHE A 488 4.81 -3.74 31.86
C PHE A 488 3.44 -3.25 31.39
N ASN A 489 2.46 -4.17 31.29
CA ASN A 489 1.12 -3.88 30.78
C ASN A 489 1.13 -3.26 29.37
N LYS A 490 1.94 -3.82 28.47
CA LYS A 490 2.13 -3.37 27.09
C LYS A 490 2.79 -2.00 26.94
N LYS A 491 3.44 -1.47 28.00
CA LYS A 491 4.26 -0.26 27.86
C LYS A 491 5.52 -0.52 27.07
N LEU A 492 6.11 -1.71 27.19
CA LEU A 492 7.28 -2.12 26.42
C LEU A 492 6.89 -3.29 25.51
N THR A 493 7.03 -3.09 24.21
CA THR A 493 6.90 -4.16 23.20
C THR A 493 8.27 -4.39 22.59
N ASN A 494 8.72 -5.64 22.60
CA ASN A 494 9.98 -6.04 21.96
C ASN A 494 9.71 -7.11 20.92
N GLN A 495 10.37 -7.02 19.77
CA GLN A 495 10.31 -7.99 18.68
C GLN A 495 11.73 -8.37 18.29
N LEU A 496 12.14 -9.59 18.63
CA LEU A 496 13.41 -10.19 18.22
C LEU A 496 13.15 -11.08 17.01
N PHE A 497 14.05 -11.07 16.02
CA PHE A 497 13.86 -11.91 14.82
C PHE A 497 15.18 -12.34 14.18
N ILE A 498 15.07 -13.48 13.49
CA ILE A 498 16.14 -14.09 12.68
C ILE A 498 15.56 -14.44 11.31
N LYS A 499 16.38 -14.27 10.26
CA LYS A 499 16.03 -14.62 8.88
C LYS A 499 17.15 -15.44 8.26
N HIS A 500 16.79 -16.46 7.49
CA HIS A 500 17.69 -17.23 6.66
C HIS A 500 17.31 -17.01 5.19
N PHE A 501 18.29 -16.68 4.37
CA PHE A 501 18.14 -16.42 2.95
C PHE A 501 18.97 -17.40 2.17
N SER A 502 18.43 -18.01 1.13
CA SER A 502 19.19 -18.85 0.21
C SER A 502 18.67 -18.72 -1.21
N PHE A 503 19.55 -18.86 -2.18
CA PHE A 503 19.18 -18.96 -3.58
C PHE A 503 20.03 -19.99 -4.31
N THR A 504 19.48 -20.48 -5.41
CA THR A 504 20.16 -21.30 -6.41
C THR A 504 19.76 -20.80 -7.78
N SER A 505 20.76 -20.61 -8.64
CA SER A 505 20.59 -20.18 -10.03
C SER A 505 21.30 -21.14 -10.95
N LYS A 506 20.67 -21.49 -12.09
CA LYS A 506 21.26 -22.33 -13.13
C LYS A 506 20.92 -21.76 -14.50
N GLY A 507 21.93 -21.53 -15.31
CA GLY A 507 21.78 -20.99 -16.66
C GLY A 507 23.07 -21.09 -17.46
N ILE A 508 23.04 -20.60 -18.68
CA ILE A 508 24.21 -20.58 -19.56
C ILE A 508 24.75 -19.17 -19.68
N ASN A 509 26.04 -19.01 -19.45
CA ASN A 509 26.76 -17.74 -19.59
C ASN A 509 27.49 -17.69 -20.95
N ALA A 510 26.75 -17.60 -22.03
CA ALA A 510 27.33 -17.59 -23.40
C ALA A 510 27.43 -16.17 -24.01
N PHE A 511 26.93 -15.14 -23.31
CA PHE A 511 26.74 -13.78 -23.88
C PHE A 511 28.07 -13.06 -24.18
N LEU A 512 29.10 -13.28 -23.40
CA LEU A 512 30.42 -12.64 -23.56
C LEU A 512 31.58 -13.62 -23.57
N ASN A 513 31.33 -14.91 -23.48
CA ASN A 513 32.36 -15.93 -23.51
C ASN A 513 32.38 -16.60 -24.87
N ASN A 514 33.57 -16.80 -25.41
CA ASN A 514 33.80 -17.63 -26.59
C ASN A 514 33.59 -19.14 -26.29
N ASP A 515 32.75 -19.47 -25.33
CA ASP A 515 32.45 -20.85 -24.95
C ASP A 515 31.45 -21.42 -25.95
N THR A 516 31.88 -22.37 -26.74
CA THR A 516 31.09 -23.04 -27.76
C THR A 516 30.24 -24.20 -27.21
N ASP A 517 30.43 -24.57 -25.92
CA ASP A 517 29.64 -25.66 -25.33
C ASP A 517 28.23 -25.17 -24.91
N ILE A 518 27.26 -25.36 -25.82
CA ILE A 518 25.86 -25.05 -25.68
C ILE A 518 25.17 -25.78 -24.50
N ASN A 519 25.79 -26.74 -23.88
CA ASN A 519 25.29 -27.54 -22.77
C ASN A 519 25.99 -27.21 -21.44
N LYS A 520 26.95 -26.29 -21.43
CA LYS A 520 27.69 -25.93 -20.23
C LYS A 520 26.87 -24.98 -19.32
N TYR A 521 26.05 -25.57 -18.49
CA TYR A 521 25.33 -24.84 -17.47
C TYR A 521 26.23 -24.44 -16.30
N LYS A 522 26.15 -23.17 -15.90
CA LYS A 522 26.70 -22.70 -14.64
C LYS A 522 25.63 -22.72 -13.58
N SER A 523 25.91 -23.34 -12.44
CA SER A 523 25.04 -23.34 -11.27
C SER A 523 25.73 -22.61 -10.14
N VAL A 524 25.01 -21.71 -9.52
CA VAL A 524 25.47 -20.92 -8.37
C VAL A 524 24.43 -20.99 -7.25
N SER A 525 24.89 -21.19 -6.03
CA SER A 525 24.07 -21.13 -4.83
C SER A 525 24.80 -20.35 -3.76
N ASP A 526 24.04 -19.60 -2.95
CA ASP A 526 24.57 -18.92 -1.78
C ASP A 526 23.50 -18.84 -0.69
N GLN A 527 23.93 -18.64 0.56
CA GLN A 527 23.05 -18.50 1.71
C GLN A 527 23.59 -17.47 2.70
N SER A 528 22.70 -16.87 3.44
CA SER A 528 23.07 -15.85 4.41
C SER A 528 22.05 -15.76 5.55
N TRP A 529 22.48 -15.17 6.66
CA TRP A 529 21.64 -14.97 7.85
C TRP A 529 21.46 -13.49 8.14
N GLY A 530 20.27 -13.14 8.60
CA GLY A 530 19.93 -11.83 9.10
C GLY A 530 19.38 -11.90 10.53
N PHE A 531 19.61 -10.84 11.30
CA PHE A 531 19.19 -10.73 12.70
C PHE A 531 18.69 -9.34 12.95
N GLY A 532 17.69 -9.20 13.79
CA GLY A 532 17.21 -7.87 14.14
C GLY A 532 16.39 -7.84 15.43
N ASN A 533 16.24 -6.63 15.93
CA ASN A 533 15.44 -6.35 17.10
C ASN A 533 14.71 -5.01 16.92
N ALA A 534 13.46 -4.96 17.33
CA ALA A 534 12.69 -3.74 17.36
C ALA A 534 12.03 -3.59 18.74
N VAL A 535 12.14 -2.40 19.32
CA VAL A 535 11.63 -2.07 20.66
C VAL A 535 10.76 -0.83 20.56
N LYS A 536 9.60 -0.86 21.19
CA LYS A 536 8.76 0.32 21.43
C LYS A 536 8.52 0.49 22.92
N TYR A 537 8.72 1.71 23.41
CA TYR A 537 8.37 2.09 24.77
C TYR A 537 7.30 3.18 24.78
N GLN A 538 6.14 2.87 25.36
CA GLN A 538 5.01 3.79 25.52
C GLN A 538 5.27 4.70 26.73
N ILE A 539 5.59 5.96 26.50
CA ILE A 539 5.86 6.94 27.56
C ILE A 539 4.55 7.28 28.28
N ASN A 540 3.53 7.62 27.48
CA ASN A 540 2.17 7.89 27.95
C ASN A 540 1.16 7.62 26.82
N ASN A 541 -0.12 7.87 27.03
CA ASN A 541 -1.18 7.60 26.04
C ASN A 541 -1.04 8.38 24.72
N LYS A 542 -0.21 9.43 24.72
CA LYS A 542 -0.03 10.34 23.56
C LYS A 542 1.32 10.17 22.88
N SER A 543 2.30 9.56 23.55
CA SER A 543 3.67 9.53 23.04
C SER A 543 4.37 8.21 23.28
N PHE A 544 5.21 7.80 22.34
CA PHE A 544 6.11 6.67 22.46
C PHE A 544 7.43 6.93 21.71
N ILE A 545 8.43 6.19 22.11
CA ILE A 545 9.71 6.06 21.41
C ILE A 545 9.84 4.63 20.88
N ARG A 546 10.47 4.49 19.73
CA ARG A 546 10.79 3.18 19.14
C ARG A 546 12.19 3.19 18.56
N ALA A 547 12.86 2.06 18.65
CA ALA A 547 14.17 1.83 18.06
C ALA A 547 14.19 0.47 17.39
N SER A 548 14.90 0.35 16.29
CA SER A 548 15.08 -0.93 15.61
C SER A 548 16.45 -1.01 14.97
N VAL A 549 16.99 -2.23 14.98
CA VAL A 549 18.25 -2.58 14.31
C VAL A 549 18.06 -3.87 13.55
N GLU A 550 18.67 -3.97 12.36
CA GLU A 550 18.65 -5.18 11.54
C GLU A 550 19.95 -5.32 10.75
N LEU A 551 20.51 -6.51 10.75
CA LEU A 551 21.47 -6.99 9.78
C LEU A 551 20.70 -7.87 8.80
N THR A 552 20.54 -7.40 7.56
CA THR A 552 19.72 -8.05 6.52
C THR A 552 20.53 -8.29 5.25
N ASN A 553 20.00 -9.13 4.37
CA ASN A 553 20.62 -9.44 3.09
C ASN A 553 19.58 -9.34 1.97
N ARG A 554 20.04 -8.98 0.76
CA ARG A 554 19.28 -9.05 -0.48
C ARG A 554 19.92 -10.07 -1.41
N LEU A 555 19.14 -11.01 -1.86
CA LEU A 555 19.59 -11.99 -2.85
C LEU A 555 19.64 -11.34 -4.24
N PRO A 556 20.60 -11.71 -5.10
CA PRO A 556 20.59 -11.29 -6.50
C PRO A 556 19.28 -11.70 -7.17
N LEU A 557 18.74 -10.83 -8.03
CA LEU A 557 17.53 -11.15 -8.81
C LEU A 557 17.89 -11.96 -10.06
N GLN A 558 16.90 -12.69 -10.59
CA GLN A 558 17.10 -13.42 -11.83
C GLN A 558 17.56 -12.55 -13.01
N GLU A 559 17.06 -11.28 -13.08
CA GLU A 559 17.45 -10.33 -14.12
C GLU A 559 18.89 -9.85 -13.98
N GLU A 560 19.39 -9.78 -12.75
CA GLU A 560 20.79 -9.43 -12.45
C GLU A 560 21.75 -10.57 -12.81
N LEU A 561 21.30 -11.82 -12.58
CA LEU A 561 22.08 -13.03 -12.89
C LEU A 561 22.05 -13.40 -14.37
N PHE A 562 20.89 -13.31 -15.02
CA PHE A 562 20.69 -13.78 -16.40
C PHE A 562 20.81 -12.69 -17.45
N GLY A 563 20.85 -11.41 -17.06
CA GLY A 563 20.75 -10.29 -17.99
C GLY A 563 19.40 -10.22 -18.69
N ASP A 564 19.31 -9.32 -19.67
CA ASP A 564 18.08 -9.09 -20.44
C ASP A 564 18.14 -9.61 -21.89
N ASN A 565 19.28 -10.20 -22.32
CA ASN A 565 19.58 -10.60 -23.68
C ASN A 565 19.50 -9.45 -24.71
N ASP A 566 19.70 -8.24 -24.27
CA ASP A 566 19.81 -7.03 -25.08
C ASP A 566 21.14 -6.35 -24.80
N THR A 567 21.21 -5.53 -23.76
CA THR A 567 22.39 -4.75 -23.40
C THR A 567 22.98 -5.14 -22.05
N ARG A 568 22.29 -5.97 -21.29
CA ARG A 568 22.72 -6.43 -19.95
C ARG A 568 23.23 -7.86 -20.02
N ALA A 569 24.56 -7.99 -19.85
CA ALA A 569 25.24 -9.29 -19.82
C ALA A 569 24.92 -10.06 -18.52
N PRO A 570 24.81 -11.40 -18.57
CA PRO A 570 24.65 -12.25 -17.41
C PRO A 570 25.84 -12.14 -16.45
N ASN A 571 25.59 -12.26 -15.15
CA ASN A 571 26.64 -12.43 -14.13
C ASN A 571 26.24 -13.43 -13.07
N PHE A 572 26.73 -14.63 -13.15
CA PHE A 572 26.48 -15.71 -12.18
C PHE A 572 27.39 -15.64 -10.94
N ASP A 573 28.34 -14.70 -10.87
CA ASP A 573 29.26 -14.57 -9.73
C ASP A 573 28.75 -13.57 -8.67
N LEU A 574 27.54 -13.05 -8.85
CA LEU A 574 26.93 -12.13 -7.90
C LEU A 574 26.70 -12.79 -6.53
N LYS A 575 27.04 -12.04 -5.50
CA LYS A 575 26.86 -12.38 -4.08
C LYS A 575 25.68 -11.59 -3.48
N PRO A 576 25.05 -12.09 -2.42
CA PRO A 576 24.06 -11.30 -1.70
C PRO A 576 24.63 -9.97 -1.19
N GLU A 577 23.87 -8.90 -1.34
CA GLU A 577 24.15 -7.62 -0.68
C GLU A 577 23.84 -7.73 0.81
N ARG A 578 24.59 -7.02 1.65
CA ARG A 578 24.41 -7.04 3.10
C ARG A 578 24.30 -5.63 3.66
N SER A 579 23.27 -5.37 4.46
CA SER A 579 23.05 -4.06 5.07
C SER A 579 22.85 -4.15 6.58
N PHE A 580 23.50 -3.25 7.31
CA PHE A 580 23.19 -2.93 8.70
C PHE A 580 22.33 -1.67 8.71
N ASN A 581 21.14 -1.76 9.33
CA ASN A 581 20.16 -0.68 9.44
C ASN A 581 19.85 -0.43 10.90
N ALA A 582 19.85 0.84 11.32
CA ALA A 582 19.42 1.28 12.64
C ALA A 582 18.46 2.45 12.50
N ASN A 583 17.36 2.44 13.24
CA ASN A 583 16.35 3.48 13.22
C ASN A 583 15.95 3.86 14.65
N LEU A 584 15.70 5.15 14.87
CA LEU A 584 15.13 5.69 16.09
C LEU A 584 13.98 6.60 15.72
N GLY A 585 12.86 6.53 16.43
CA GLY A 585 11.69 7.37 16.18
C GLY A 585 10.98 7.77 17.45
N TYR A 586 10.50 9.01 17.49
CA TYR A 586 9.63 9.54 18.53
C TYR A 586 8.33 10.01 17.90
N ARG A 587 7.21 9.63 18.48
CA ARG A 587 5.88 10.05 18.04
C ARG A 587 5.11 10.65 19.19
N TYR A 588 4.46 11.78 18.92
CA TYR A 588 3.47 12.42 19.77
C TYR A 588 2.18 12.62 18.98
N ALA A 589 1.03 12.21 19.53
CA ALA A 589 -0.25 12.35 18.85
C ALA A 589 -1.38 12.67 19.82
N THR A 590 -2.20 13.65 19.44
CA THR A 590 -3.46 14.04 20.09
C THR A 590 -4.59 13.94 19.06
N ASN A 591 -5.80 14.35 19.41
CA ASN A 591 -6.93 14.36 18.48
C ASN A 591 -6.73 15.35 17.31
N ASN A 592 -6.03 16.47 17.56
CA ASN A 592 -5.88 17.55 16.58
C ASN A 592 -4.45 17.70 16.03
N PHE A 593 -3.45 17.14 16.71
CA PHE A 593 -2.06 17.31 16.34
C PHE A 593 -1.33 15.97 16.42
N ALA A 594 -0.55 15.67 15.39
CA ALA A 594 0.38 14.57 15.41
C ALA A 594 1.73 15.02 14.86
N ALA A 595 2.80 14.59 15.52
CA ALA A 595 4.18 14.82 15.10
C ALA A 595 4.96 13.52 15.25
N GLU A 596 5.77 13.20 14.26
CA GLU A 596 6.72 12.09 14.32
C GLU A 596 8.07 12.57 13.79
N VAL A 597 9.13 12.29 14.55
CA VAL A 597 10.52 12.52 14.15
C VAL A 597 11.21 11.17 14.12
N GLY A 598 11.97 10.92 13.05
CA GLY A 598 12.74 9.71 12.92
C GLY A 598 14.13 9.98 12.40
N THR A 599 15.09 9.19 12.86
CA THR A 599 16.46 9.16 12.35
C THR A 599 16.80 7.77 11.88
N PHE A 600 17.74 7.66 10.95
CA PHE A 600 18.25 6.40 10.49
C PHE A 600 19.75 6.44 10.24
N TYR A 601 20.38 5.30 10.39
CA TYR A 601 21.73 5.00 9.95
C TYR A 601 21.72 3.68 9.18
N ARG A 602 22.51 3.61 8.09
CA ARG A 602 22.69 2.39 7.33
C ARG A 602 24.11 2.26 6.78
N ARG A 603 24.56 1.01 6.61
CA ARG A 603 25.80 0.69 5.89
C ARG A 603 25.55 -0.58 5.07
N THR A 604 25.64 -0.46 3.76
CA THR A 604 25.44 -1.57 2.83
C THR A 604 26.77 -1.94 2.19
N LYS A 605 27.09 -3.23 2.14
CA LYS A 605 28.29 -3.78 1.52
C LYS A 605 27.91 -4.65 0.32
N GLY A 606 28.77 -4.65 -0.71
CA GLY A 606 28.62 -5.48 -1.89
C GLY A 606 27.37 -5.12 -2.71
N MET A 607 27.05 -3.84 -2.85
CA MET A 607 25.88 -3.36 -3.59
C MET A 607 25.96 -3.81 -5.05
N ILE A 608 24.87 -4.40 -5.57
CA ILE A 608 24.78 -4.87 -6.94
C ILE A 608 24.38 -3.68 -7.84
N LEU A 609 25.34 -3.22 -8.65
CA LEU A 609 25.16 -2.10 -9.56
C LEU A 609 25.39 -2.51 -11.01
N LEU A 610 24.63 -1.88 -11.91
CA LEU A 610 24.84 -2.02 -13.34
C LEU A 610 26.05 -1.21 -13.77
N THR A 611 27.06 -1.88 -14.28
CA THR A 611 28.37 -1.31 -14.67
C THR A 611 28.58 -1.47 -16.16
N PRO A 612 29.00 -0.43 -16.89
CA PRO A 612 29.45 -0.57 -18.28
C PRO A 612 30.61 -1.55 -18.36
N ILE A 613 30.63 -2.40 -19.39
CA ILE A 613 31.74 -3.32 -19.66
C ILE A 613 32.38 -3.01 -21.02
N GLN A 614 31.66 -3.22 -22.09
CA GLN A 614 32.05 -2.88 -23.45
C GLN A 614 30.80 -2.35 -24.16
N SER A 615 30.88 -1.12 -24.71
CA SER A 615 29.72 -0.54 -25.40
C SER A 615 29.18 -1.44 -26.51
N PRO A 616 27.87 -1.72 -26.60
CA PRO A 616 26.79 -1.10 -25.82
C PRO A 616 26.42 -1.86 -24.52
N PHE A 617 27.27 -2.81 -24.07
CA PHE A 617 26.93 -3.72 -22.98
C PHE A 617 27.27 -3.19 -21.60
N SER A 618 26.44 -3.61 -20.64
CA SER A 618 26.63 -3.41 -19.22
C SER A 618 26.42 -4.75 -18.47
N GLN A 619 26.93 -4.83 -17.24
CA GLN A 619 26.82 -6.03 -16.41
C GLN A 619 26.61 -5.65 -14.96
N TYR A 620 25.75 -6.36 -14.26
CA TYR A 620 25.62 -6.20 -12.82
C TYR A 620 26.85 -6.76 -12.11
N LYS A 621 27.40 -6.00 -11.17
CA LYS A 621 28.56 -6.40 -10.36
C LYS A 621 28.33 -6.01 -8.89
N ASN A 622 28.84 -6.83 -7.98
CA ASN A 622 28.97 -6.40 -6.59
C ASN A 622 30.10 -5.37 -6.54
N LEU A 623 29.73 -4.14 -6.37
CA LEU A 623 30.67 -3.06 -6.17
C LEU A 623 30.69 -2.66 -4.69
N ASP A 624 31.24 -1.55 -4.44
CA ASP A 624 31.60 -0.95 -3.19
C ASP A 624 30.46 -0.84 -2.16
N SER A 625 30.79 -0.23 -1.05
CA SER A 625 29.86 -0.02 0.06
C SER A 625 29.26 1.37 0.01
N ILE A 626 28.07 1.53 0.55
CA ILE A 626 27.49 2.83 0.84
C ILE A 626 27.23 2.97 2.35
N GLN A 627 27.37 4.19 2.83
CA GLN A 627 26.98 4.59 4.17
C GLN A 627 26.03 5.76 4.09
N GLY A 628 24.98 5.73 4.89
CA GLY A 628 24.00 6.81 4.90
C GLY A 628 23.40 7.05 6.27
N TYR A 629 23.07 8.30 6.55
CA TYR A 629 22.30 8.72 7.71
C TYR A 629 21.37 9.84 7.33
N GLY A 630 20.34 10.03 8.10
CA GLY A 630 19.38 11.08 7.85
C GLY A 630 18.31 11.15 8.92
N PHE A 631 17.43 12.12 8.75
CA PHE A 631 16.25 12.30 9.60
C PHE A 631 15.06 12.72 8.76
N ASP A 632 13.89 12.43 9.28
CA ASP A 632 12.63 12.89 8.72
C ASP A 632 11.68 13.38 9.83
N ILE A 633 10.84 14.34 9.47
CA ILE A 633 9.81 14.93 10.32
C ILE A 633 8.49 14.80 9.58
N ASP A 634 7.43 14.39 10.28
CA ASP A 634 6.06 14.31 9.79
C ASP A 634 5.12 15.02 10.75
N LEU A 635 4.34 15.97 10.25
CA LEU A 635 3.43 16.82 11.02
C LEU A 635 2.04 16.77 10.41
N SER A 636 1.02 16.67 11.25
CA SER A 636 -0.38 16.82 10.87
C SER A 636 -1.10 17.65 11.93
N TYR A 637 -1.80 18.69 11.50
CA TYR A 637 -2.53 19.59 12.38
C TYR A 637 -3.91 19.93 11.84
N LYS A 638 -4.95 19.62 12.60
CA LYS A 638 -6.31 20.07 12.37
C LYS A 638 -6.49 21.45 12.95
N VAL A 639 -6.31 22.47 12.13
CA VAL A 639 -6.38 23.88 12.53
C VAL A 639 -7.79 24.22 12.99
N PHE A 640 -8.79 23.76 12.25
CA PHE A 640 -10.22 23.85 12.54
C PHE A 640 -10.87 22.50 12.29
N LYS A 641 -12.13 22.35 12.71
CA LYS A 641 -12.91 21.11 12.50
C LYS A 641 -12.91 20.63 11.03
N ASN A 642 -12.83 21.57 10.09
CA ASN A 642 -12.95 21.31 8.65
C ASN A 642 -11.63 21.54 7.89
N PHE A 643 -10.52 21.87 8.55
CA PHE A 643 -9.28 22.24 7.87
C PHE A 643 -8.07 21.53 8.48
N GLU A 644 -7.31 20.81 7.65
CA GLU A 644 -6.13 20.06 8.03
C GLU A 644 -4.93 20.52 7.21
N VAL A 645 -3.80 20.74 7.91
CA VAL A 645 -2.48 21.00 7.34
C VAL A 645 -1.60 19.80 7.62
N THR A 646 -0.93 19.30 6.61
CA THR A 646 0.09 18.25 6.74
C THR A 646 1.41 18.73 6.17
N GLY A 647 2.51 18.32 6.77
CA GLY A 647 3.83 18.67 6.27
C GLY A 647 4.85 17.62 6.66
N ASN A 648 5.76 17.33 5.75
CA ASN A 648 6.93 16.51 6.07
C ASN A 648 8.16 17.00 5.34
N ALA A 649 9.31 16.70 5.92
CA ALA A 649 10.61 16.99 5.35
C ALA A 649 11.57 15.83 5.64
N THR A 650 12.46 15.57 4.71
CA THR A 650 13.49 14.54 4.85
C THR A 650 14.82 15.11 4.39
N TRP A 651 15.82 14.96 5.24
CA TRP A 651 17.21 15.20 4.92
C TRP A 651 18.01 13.92 5.07
N GLN A 652 18.92 13.65 4.13
CA GLN A 652 19.76 12.45 4.13
C GLN A 652 21.10 12.73 3.49
N ASP A 653 22.15 12.11 4.01
CA ASP A 653 23.49 12.11 3.41
C ASP A 653 23.95 10.67 3.20
N ILE A 654 24.03 10.25 1.94
CA ILE A 654 24.32 8.90 1.53
C ILE A 654 25.52 8.93 0.62
N ARG A 655 26.59 8.25 1.04
CA ARG A 655 27.92 8.35 0.42
C ARG A 655 28.47 7.01 0.04
N MET A 656 29.28 7.01 -1.00
CA MET A 656 30.14 5.89 -1.38
C MET A 656 31.25 5.74 -0.35
N VAL A 657 31.52 4.53 0.10
CA VAL A 657 32.59 4.21 1.07
C VAL A 657 33.24 2.89 0.71
N ASP A 658 34.45 2.65 1.23
CA ASP A 658 35.17 1.38 1.07
C ASP A 658 35.34 0.97 -0.40
N ILE A 659 35.77 1.90 -1.27
CA ILE A 659 35.98 1.65 -2.69
C ILE A 659 37.18 0.73 -2.87
N GLY A 660 36.92 -0.52 -3.26
CA GLY A 660 37.95 -1.57 -3.41
C GLY A 660 38.74 -1.47 -4.71
N VAL A 661 38.22 -0.81 -5.74
CA VAL A 661 38.85 -0.70 -7.05
C VAL A 661 39.68 0.58 -7.13
N PRO A 662 41.01 0.52 -7.26
CA PRO A 662 41.89 1.72 -7.25
C PRO A 662 41.48 2.77 -8.28
N LEU A 663 41.04 2.37 -9.47
CA LEU A 663 40.61 3.28 -10.56
C LEU A 663 39.40 4.14 -10.14
N TYR A 664 38.54 3.65 -9.26
CA TYR A 664 37.35 4.34 -8.78
C TYR A 664 37.51 4.94 -7.39
N LYS A 665 38.72 4.93 -6.81
CA LYS A 665 38.97 5.44 -5.44
C LYS A 665 38.56 6.91 -5.27
N TRP A 666 38.58 7.70 -6.33
CA TRP A 666 38.18 9.10 -6.35
C TRP A 666 36.69 9.32 -6.03
N ILE A 667 35.84 8.32 -6.22
CA ILE A 667 34.41 8.44 -5.86
C ILE A 667 34.15 8.20 -4.36
N GLU A 668 35.14 7.80 -3.60
CA GLU A 668 34.99 7.61 -2.16
C GLU A 668 34.66 8.94 -1.46
N GLY A 669 33.63 8.93 -0.63
CA GLY A 669 33.11 10.11 0.04
C GLY A 669 32.14 10.94 -0.80
N THR A 670 31.94 10.65 -2.09
CA THR A 670 30.94 11.34 -2.92
C THR A 670 29.54 10.87 -2.57
N ARG A 671 28.54 11.73 -2.77
CA ARG A 671 27.12 11.36 -2.60
C ARG A 671 26.70 10.31 -3.62
N LEU A 672 25.78 9.45 -3.19
CA LEU A 672 25.16 8.47 -4.09
C LEU A 672 24.38 9.21 -5.19
N THR A 673 24.67 8.88 -6.45
CA THR A 673 24.04 9.50 -7.62
C THR A 673 22.53 9.24 -7.67
N ASN A 674 21.80 10.14 -8.32
CA ASN A 674 20.33 10.07 -8.46
C ASN A 674 19.55 9.96 -7.11
N THR A 675 20.15 10.48 -6.04
CA THR A 675 19.57 10.42 -4.70
C THR A 675 19.46 11.83 -4.13
N PRO A 676 18.25 12.43 -4.13
CA PRO A 676 18.04 13.73 -3.50
C PRO A 676 18.40 13.68 -2.01
N TYR A 677 19.15 14.66 -1.55
CA TYR A 677 19.55 14.77 -0.14
C TYR A 677 18.54 15.55 0.71
N PHE A 678 17.64 16.31 0.08
CA PHE A 678 16.52 16.98 0.75
C PHE A 678 15.28 17.01 -0.12
N PHE A 679 14.14 16.69 0.48
CA PHE A 679 12.82 16.85 -0.14
C PHE A 679 11.75 17.06 0.94
N SER A 680 10.67 17.76 0.57
CA SER A 680 9.58 18.09 1.49
C SER A 680 8.23 18.07 0.78
N ASN A 681 7.18 17.89 1.57
CA ASN A 681 5.79 17.94 1.11
C ASN A 681 4.96 18.80 2.06
N ILE A 682 4.04 19.57 1.52
CA ILE A 682 3.01 20.30 2.25
C ILE A 682 1.66 19.97 1.64
N GLY A 683 0.69 19.62 2.48
CA GLY A 683 -0.69 19.35 2.07
C GLY A 683 -1.67 20.21 2.85
N LEU A 684 -2.60 20.83 2.15
CA LEU A 684 -3.73 21.55 2.72
C LEU A 684 -5.00 20.84 2.29
N LYS A 685 -5.88 20.53 3.21
CA LYS A 685 -7.16 19.87 2.95
C LYS A 685 -8.27 20.55 3.73
N ALA A 686 -9.41 20.72 3.09
CA ALA A 686 -10.62 21.15 3.78
C ALA A 686 -11.77 20.18 3.48
N ASN A 687 -12.81 20.21 4.33
CA ASN A 687 -14.01 19.38 4.19
C ASN A 687 -15.21 20.21 4.62
N PHE A 688 -15.96 20.70 3.63
CA PHE A 688 -17.18 21.48 3.83
C PHE A 688 -18.38 20.59 3.57
N GLN A 689 -19.27 20.44 4.55
CA GLN A 689 -20.49 19.64 4.44
C GLN A 689 -21.70 20.54 4.23
N ASN A 690 -22.75 20.01 3.57
CA ASN A 690 -24.02 20.71 3.29
C ASN A 690 -23.80 22.03 2.52
N VAL A 691 -22.98 22.00 1.45
CA VAL A 691 -22.62 23.21 0.70
C VAL A 691 -23.72 23.61 -0.27
N PHE A 692 -24.21 22.69 -1.09
CA PHE A 692 -25.28 22.93 -2.08
C PHE A 692 -26.59 22.28 -1.65
N THR A 693 -26.49 21.09 -1.02
CA THR A 693 -27.65 20.33 -0.59
C THR A 693 -27.34 19.62 0.74
N LYS A 694 -28.38 19.18 1.46
CA LYS A 694 -28.20 18.41 2.70
C LYS A 694 -27.44 17.09 2.43
N ASN A 695 -26.40 16.80 3.23
CA ASN A 695 -25.55 15.62 3.17
C ASN A 695 -24.58 15.56 1.97
N ASP A 696 -24.37 16.63 1.22
CA ASP A 696 -23.26 16.73 0.28
C ASP A 696 -21.97 17.16 0.99
N ALA A 697 -20.85 17.03 0.29
CA ALA A 697 -19.57 17.56 0.76
C ALA A 697 -18.68 18.00 -0.40
N ILE A 698 -17.98 19.12 -0.20
CA ILE A 698 -16.88 19.54 -1.07
C ILE A 698 -15.57 19.49 -0.29
N LYS A 699 -14.56 18.85 -0.87
CA LYS A 699 -13.27 18.60 -0.23
C LYS A 699 -12.14 19.13 -1.11
N PRO A 700 -11.86 20.46 -1.07
CA PRO A 700 -10.71 21.01 -1.79
C PRO A 700 -9.38 20.59 -1.13
N TYR A 701 -8.34 20.51 -1.96
CA TYR A 701 -6.99 20.18 -1.49
C TYR A 701 -5.92 20.82 -2.36
N ILE A 702 -4.76 21.04 -1.73
CA ILE A 702 -3.53 21.49 -2.37
C ILE A 702 -2.41 20.58 -1.89
N HIS A 703 -1.55 20.14 -2.80
CA HIS A 703 -0.33 19.41 -2.48
C HIS A 703 0.83 20.09 -3.15
N TYR A 704 1.84 20.43 -2.35
CA TYR A 704 3.10 21.00 -2.81
C TYR A 704 4.26 20.07 -2.45
N ASN A 705 5.12 19.75 -3.39
CA ASN A 705 6.32 18.96 -3.22
C ASN A 705 7.52 19.78 -3.68
N PHE A 706 8.56 19.82 -2.86
CA PHE A 706 9.84 20.43 -3.17
C PHE A 706 10.97 19.40 -3.07
N ILE A 707 11.89 19.42 -4.03
CA ILE A 707 13.06 18.56 -4.08
C ILE A 707 14.26 19.46 -4.35
N ARG A 708 15.24 19.39 -3.45
CA ARG A 708 16.54 20.07 -3.63
C ARG A 708 17.32 19.40 -4.76
N GLU A 709 18.18 20.16 -5.42
CA GLU A 709 19.09 19.66 -6.46
C GLU A 709 19.77 18.35 -6.04
N PHE A 710 20.04 17.50 -7.00
CA PHE A 710 20.76 16.24 -6.76
C PHE A 710 21.62 15.85 -7.96
N TYR A 711 22.66 15.06 -7.70
CA TYR A 711 23.72 14.78 -8.66
C TYR A 711 23.43 13.55 -9.52
N LEU A 712 23.70 13.68 -10.80
CA LEU A 712 23.53 12.63 -11.80
C LEU A 712 24.80 11.78 -11.94
N VAL A 713 25.93 12.36 -11.62
CA VAL A 713 27.25 11.75 -11.61
C VAL A 713 27.90 11.92 -10.23
N HIS A 714 28.97 11.20 -9.95
CA HIS A 714 29.72 11.39 -8.71
C HIS A 714 30.43 12.74 -8.71
N ILE A 715 30.17 13.56 -7.72
CA ILE A 715 30.72 14.90 -7.58
C ILE A 715 31.69 14.92 -6.40
N PRO A 716 32.93 15.43 -6.56
CA PRO A 716 33.86 15.62 -5.46
C PRO A 716 33.22 16.46 -4.34
N LYS A 717 33.50 16.08 -3.08
CA LYS A 717 32.83 16.67 -1.92
C LYS A 717 33.03 18.20 -1.81
N ASP A 718 34.17 18.72 -2.24
CA ASP A 718 34.49 20.16 -2.28
C ASP A 718 33.70 20.97 -3.30
N LYS A 719 33.02 20.28 -4.24
CA LYS A 719 32.14 20.89 -5.25
C LYS A 719 30.65 20.72 -4.96
N GLU A 720 30.32 19.97 -3.92
CA GLU A 720 28.94 19.84 -3.48
C GLU A 720 28.40 21.17 -2.93
N ALA A 721 27.06 21.31 -2.86
CA ALA A 721 26.42 22.45 -2.21
C ALA A 721 26.90 22.55 -0.75
N ASP A 722 27.39 23.71 -0.39
CA ASP A 722 27.88 24.04 0.96
C ASP A 722 26.80 24.60 1.89
N GLY A 723 27.22 25.15 3.03
CA GLY A 723 26.37 25.72 4.04
C GLY A 723 25.66 24.70 4.94
N PHE A 724 24.64 25.14 5.67
CA PHE A 724 23.94 24.25 6.62
C PHE A 724 23.26 23.09 5.93
N LEU A 725 23.78 21.87 6.15
CA LEU A 725 23.29 20.62 5.55
C LEU A 725 23.27 20.61 4.00
N GLY A 726 24.02 21.50 3.33
CA GLY A 726 23.96 21.69 1.88
C GLY A 726 22.72 22.44 1.38
N LEU A 727 21.92 23.03 2.28
CA LEU A 727 20.64 23.64 1.92
C LEU A 727 20.74 25.12 1.55
N THR A 728 21.77 25.81 2.04
CA THR A 728 21.94 27.26 1.86
C THR A 728 22.96 27.64 0.80
N GLY A 729 23.79 26.71 0.35
CA GLY A 729 24.77 26.89 -0.69
C GLY A 729 24.29 26.39 -2.07
N SER A 730 25.15 26.51 -3.06
CA SER A 730 24.97 25.98 -4.43
C SER A 730 26.14 25.09 -4.80
N SER A 731 25.90 24.02 -5.52
CA SER A 731 26.96 23.17 -6.03
C SER A 731 27.77 23.87 -7.15
N GLN A 732 29.08 23.63 -7.16
CA GLN A 732 30.02 24.18 -8.16
C GLN A 732 30.26 23.17 -9.28
N VAL A 733 29.17 22.77 -9.96
CA VAL A 733 29.21 21.78 -11.03
C VAL A 733 28.42 22.24 -12.25
N ASP A 734 28.71 21.64 -13.40
CA ASP A 734 27.98 21.91 -14.64
C ASP A 734 26.52 21.51 -14.48
N THR A 735 25.60 22.29 -14.99
CA THR A 735 24.16 22.04 -14.97
C THR A 735 23.75 20.72 -15.62
N LYS A 736 24.59 20.17 -16.53
CA LYS A 736 24.36 18.84 -17.11
C LYS A 736 24.62 17.70 -16.13
N ASP A 737 25.35 17.94 -15.04
CA ASP A 737 25.73 16.91 -14.06
C ASP A 737 24.79 16.86 -12.85
N LEU A 738 23.78 17.72 -12.82
CA LEU A 738 22.79 17.77 -11.74
C LEU A 738 21.35 17.91 -12.27
N VAL A 739 20.39 17.51 -11.47
CA VAL A 739 18.99 17.90 -11.59
C VAL A 739 18.78 19.11 -10.67
N PRO A 740 18.29 20.26 -11.19
CA PRO A 740 18.08 21.46 -10.39
C PRO A 740 16.94 21.28 -9.38
N ASP A 741 16.77 22.27 -8.50
CA ASP A 741 15.63 22.34 -7.59
C ASP A 741 14.32 22.20 -8.35
N GLN A 742 13.42 21.39 -7.83
CA GLN A 742 12.11 21.11 -8.45
C GLN A 742 10.97 21.41 -7.50
N SER A 743 9.94 22.02 -8.04
CA SER A 743 8.69 22.31 -7.34
C SER A 743 7.51 21.75 -8.13
N LEU A 744 6.68 20.99 -7.46
CA LEU A 744 5.45 20.41 -8.03
C LEU A 744 4.27 20.82 -7.17
N MET A 745 3.27 21.44 -7.77
CA MET A 745 2.02 21.81 -7.10
C MET A 745 0.83 21.20 -7.81
N ASN A 746 0.01 20.48 -7.04
CA ASN A 746 -1.25 19.92 -7.50
C ASN A 746 -2.39 20.56 -6.73
N VAL A 747 -3.47 20.92 -7.43
CA VAL A 747 -4.67 21.54 -6.86
C VAL A 747 -5.90 20.82 -7.36
N GLY A 748 -6.80 20.48 -6.47
CA GLY A 748 -8.01 19.76 -6.83
C GLY A 748 -9.12 19.87 -5.79
N PHE A 749 -10.25 19.29 -6.13
CA PHE A 749 -11.36 19.13 -5.22
C PHE A 749 -12.14 17.84 -5.51
N ASN A 750 -12.84 17.34 -4.49
CA ASN A 750 -13.80 16.25 -4.62
C ASN A 750 -15.16 16.75 -4.17
N TYR A 751 -16.20 16.49 -4.95
CA TYR A 751 -17.58 16.69 -4.60
C TYR A 751 -18.26 15.36 -4.37
N VAL A 752 -18.76 15.16 -3.15
CA VAL A 752 -19.49 13.95 -2.74
C VAL A 752 -20.97 14.26 -2.74
N PHE A 753 -21.74 13.53 -3.53
CA PHE A 753 -23.19 13.71 -3.62
C PHE A 753 -23.91 13.29 -2.34
N PRO A 754 -25.13 13.80 -2.08
CA PRO A 754 -25.90 13.50 -0.87
C PRO A 754 -26.10 12.01 -0.58
N SER A 755 -26.22 11.20 -1.62
CA SER A 755 -26.33 9.74 -1.49
C SER A 755 -25.06 9.06 -0.98
N SER A 756 -23.93 9.78 -0.96
CA SER A 756 -22.57 9.25 -0.71
C SER A 756 -22.17 8.06 -1.60
N ARG A 757 -22.93 7.81 -2.67
CA ARG A 757 -22.66 6.76 -3.66
C ARG A 757 -21.84 7.27 -4.83
N TRP A 758 -21.97 8.53 -5.16
CA TRP A 758 -21.28 9.17 -6.26
C TRP A 758 -20.31 10.21 -5.73
N SER A 759 -19.18 10.34 -6.37
CA SER A 759 -18.29 11.50 -6.21
C SER A 759 -17.72 11.91 -7.56
N LEU A 760 -17.53 13.23 -7.74
CA LEU A 760 -16.86 13.85 -8.86
C LEU A 760 -15.60 14.54 -8.35
N SER A 761 -14.50 14.41 -9.07
CA SER A 761 -13.25 15.04 -8.71
C SER A 761 -12.61 15.69 -9.92
N ALA A 762 -11.98 16.83 -9.70
CA ALA A 762 -11.14 17.51 -10.68
C ALA A 762 -9.81 17.88 -10.04
N GLU A 763 -8.72 17.70 -10.77
CA GLU A 763 -7.37 18.04 -10.34
C GLU A 763 -6.53 18.57 -11.49
N VAL A 764 -5.79 19.63 -11.21
CA VAL A 764 -4.69 20.09 -12.06
C VAL A 764 -3.39 19.63 -11.43
N LYS A 765 -2.68 18.77 -12.14
CA LYS A 765 -1.34 18.30 -11.73
C LYS A 765 -0.28 19.19 -12.35
N ASN A 766 0.79 19.42 -11.60
CA ASN A 766 1.87 20.33 -12.01
C ASN A 766 1.33 21.70 -12.46
N LEU A 767 0.58 22.37 -11.60
CA LEU A 767 -0.10 23.64 -11.88
C LEU A 767 0.88 24.70 -12.44
N MET A 768 2.13 24.71 -11.97
CA MET A 768 3.16 25.67 -12.35
C MET A 768 3.83 25.33 -13.69
N ASP A 769 3.47 24.21 -14.33
CA ASP A 769 4.10 23.67 -15.55
C ASP A 769 5.63 23.53 -15.43
N SER A 770 6.11 23.20 -14.23
CA SER A 770 7.53 23.03 -13.94
C SER A 770 8.11 21.87 -14.74
N LYS A 771 9.33 22.02 -15.22
CA LYS A 771 10.09 20.93 -15.85
C LYS A 771 10.58 19.98 -14.74
N LEU A 772 10.14 18.73 -14.79
CA LEU A 772 10.41 17.73 -13.77
C LEU A 772 11.25 16.60 -14.35
N TYR A 773 12.31 16.23 -13.62
CA TYR A 773 13.23 15.15 -13.97
C TYR A 773 13.47 14.27 -12.75
N ASP A 774 13.36 12.97 -12.90
CA ASP A 774 13.75 11.98 -11.87
C ASP A 774 14.96 11.15 -12.33
N TYR A 775 15.23 11.17 -13.63
CA TYR A 775 16.35 10.54 -14.31
C TYR A 775 17.00 11.52 -15.29
N TYR A 776 18.28 11.28 -15.58
CA TYR A 776 18.99 12.13 -16.52
C TYR A 776 18.27 12.23 -17.87
N LYS A 777 18.02 13.44 -18.32
CA LYS A 777 17.38 13.78 -19.61
C LYS A 777 16.01 13.14 -19.88
N ILE A 778 15.36 12.52 -18.90
CA ILE A 778 14.00 11.99 -19.04
C ILE A 778 13.03 12.95 -18.37
N GLN A 779 12.34 13.74 -19.18
CA GLN A 779 11.36 14.71 -18.71
C GLN A 779 10.02 14.06 -18.41
N ARG A 780 9.46 14.39 -17.26
CA ARG A 780 8.11 13.99 -16.86
C ARG A 780 7.06 14.87 -17.56
N PRO A 781 5.75 14.44 -17.59
CA PRO A 781 4.66 15.25 -18.11
C PRO A 781 4.62 16.64 -17.47
N GLY A 782 4.33 17.67 -18.24
CA GLY A 782 4.04 19.03 -17.78
C GLY A 782 2.67 19.12 -17.12
N ARG A 783 2.07 20.31 -17.12
CA ARG A 783 0.71 20.53 -16.56
C ARG A 783 -0.30 19.63 -17.22
N SER A 784 -1.14 18.97 -16.38
CA SER A 784 -2.19 18.06 -16.86
C SER A 784 -3.47 18.20 -16.04
N TRP A 785 -4.61 17.99 -16.70
CA TRP A 785 -5.95 18.05 -16.14
C TRP A 785 -6.50 16.64 -16.01
N HIS A 786 -7.15 16.36 -14.88
CA HIS A 786 -7.72 15.06 -14.58
C HIS A 786 -9.13 15.23 -13.99
N PHE A 787 -10.06 14.44 -14.48
CA PHE A 787 -11.45 14.38 -14.01
C PHE A 787 -11.78 12.94 -13.68
N LYS A 788 -12.37 12.70 -12.52
CA LYS A 788 -12.69 11.36 -12.05
C LYS A 788 -14.11 11.29 -11.52
N ILE A 789 -14.85 10.29 -11.94
CA ILE A 789 -16.14 9.92 -11.38
C ILE A 789 -16.00 8.58 -10.64
N ASN A 790 -16.54 8.50 -9.44
CA ASN A 790 -16.60 7.26 -8.68
C ASN A 790 -18.04 6.92 -8.36
N TYR A 791 -18.35 5.63 -8.41
CA TYR A 791 -19.59 5.05 -7.93
C TYR A 791 -19.29 3.97 -6.91
N TYR A 792 -19.98 4.01 -5.77
CA TYR A 792 -19.71 3.13 -4.65
C TYR A 792 -21.02 2.64 -3.99
N ILE A 793 -21.14 1.30 -3.82
CA ILE A 793 -22.22 0.67 -3.05
C ILE A 793 -21.60 0.01 -1.83
N LYS A 794 -21.95 0.49 -0.64
CA LYS A 794 -21.73 -0.22 0.63
C LYS A 794 -22.95 -1.08 0.94
N SER A 795 -22.74 -2.28 1.48
CA SER A 795 -23.81 -2.99 2.15
C SER A 795 -24.40 -2.08 3.22
N ILE A 796 -25.66 -1.72 3.06
CA ILE A 796 -26.45 -1.18 4.17
C ILE A 796 -26.47 -2.29 5.22
N LYS A 797 -26.10 -1.98 6.46
CA LYS A 797 -26.26 -2.92 7.58
C LYS A 797 -27.71 -3.36 7.58
N SER A 798 -27.98 -4.63 7.23
CA SER A 798 -29.24 -5.29 7.55
C SER A 798 -29.23 -5.61 9.03
#